data_4281a53a49cdb5a753f2412c6671696d
#
_entry.id   4281a53a49cdb5a753f2412c6671696d
#
_cell.length_a   1.000
_cell.length_b   1.000
_cell.length_c   1.000
_cell.angle_alpha   90.00
_cell.angle_beta   90.00
_cell.angle_gamma   90.00
#
_symmetry.space_group_name_H-M   'P 1'
#
loop_
_entity.id
_entity.type
_entity.pdbx_description
1 polymer ?
#
loop_
_entity_poly.entity_id
_entity_poly.type
_entity_poly.pdbx_seq_one_letter_code
_entity_poly.pdbx_strand_id
1 'polypeptide(L)'
;MKQFTIRQSLNTFNLFFITAFLVLALYSAVGQQIFPYVGQYKLHIERYLSDQLNGDINISALSGDMDILTPSIHMEGITLSASENQTLPSLSIAAIDIILDPQASLINLAPVFKSVRISGLSVYIAEGALHNTGSDKDNSEIIQRFIETLLLQQNLELNNVTVELANLEGVERFNLNNISMVGDGFNRLITGSVSFGDSDQVKAGIRLYSEGSPYNLDDFYARGVLDLPKVAMDYWIEKFTDISLFDDFDASAQVSLEFKQGLLNYAKLNLASTEIRLPNLMPLKNVSAEMWLKQSNVDTWNLWLTDGNFAFNDKKWSLKDIGLKLSKTEKGSRWHSFIKSADIEYSYSLIDSLGGIPSNVEAIFNDLAPTGQLNNLNVIFERTSLIGNNGQSQEQDTSFTLAGDLIEISTKAVNNIPALTNVSGVIAANKNSGRVQFEGSGMEIDFPNLYHNPFKIISGKGQVDWLIDKRGVQVLGNGLDLELPLISSLKGGFDLLIPKADSGNTGIIELNLSTTDTDIKAHPSLVPKVVPEKLNDWLVGALQGGEIDSGQFYFFDSISNDSSDPVMELYLDAKNAELVYLDTWPSIGNINGQVFVEGEDVFGKFESATTLGGGLTDTQIVFKGGNDPYLWVNTKASGSGAELFSYLNATPLKGVVNNIFNDWDLTGSQKTSLGLKIPMDGDLTLLKADVRISVKNSSLALNDIGISVDKIDGAIRYSTSTGLTSAQLVGSIWGEKITSSITSQMYGRNMSSDIQFEGMLNTGELKEWLKLSLLEPLSGTSNTQLNMLIDTREAGFTGLKFSSKLKGISLDLPGEFNKTADQELKLSGSVQLSNGQLINLSYDNRVNLAMHLKQRKLLSGQVFLGKTEAYLPSESGIVVSGHMASFNLNQWLDTWNMIQKSKYTEPEKIIINNDKIAD
;
A
#
# COMPACT_ATOMS: atom_id res chain seq x y z
N MET A 1 -35.44 39.03 -91.04
CA MET A 1 -34.75 37.73 -90.93
C MET A 1 -35.09 36.86 -89.77
N LYS A 2 -35.40 37.37 -88.54
CA LYS A 2 -35.69 36.53 -87.36
C LYS A 2 -37.10 35.82 -87.33
N GLN A 3 -38.10 36.35 -88.04
CA GLN A 3 -39.43 35.71 -88.14
C GLN A 3 -39.51 34.57 -89.11
N PHE A 4 -38.60 34.48 -90.09
CA PHE A 4 -38.60 33.43 -91.10
C PHE A 4 -37.97 32.12 -90.57
N THR A 5 -36.94 32.24 -89.67
CA THR A 5 -36.26 31.14 -88.97
C THR A 5 -37.15 30.43 -87.95
N ILE A 6 -37.92 31.16 -87.21
CA ILE A 6 -38.81 30.60 -86.17
C ILE A 6 -39.96 29.74 -86.88
N ARG A 7 -40.48 30.17 -87.97
CA ARG A 7 -41.54 29.47 -88.66
C ARG A 7 -41.05 28.15 -89.34
N GLN A 8 -39.83 28.12 -89.81
CA GLN A 8 -39.18 26.91 -90.33
C GLN A 8 -38.87 25.91 -89.23
N SER A 9 -38.30 26.34 -88.09
CA SER A 9 -38.05 25.42 -86.92
C SER A 9 -39.32 24.89 -86.33
N LEU A 10 -40.43 25.63 -86.31
CA LEU A 10 -41.71 25.17 -85.84
C LEU A 10 -42.32 24.09 -86.80
N ASN A 11 -42.16 24.30 -88.10
CA ASN A 11 -42.61 23.35 -89.09
C ASN A 11 -41.80 22.03 -89.05
N THR A 12 -40.50 22.10 -88.94
CA THR A 12 -39.65 20.93 -88.76
C THR A 12 -39.93 20.15 -87.44
N PHE A 13 -40.17 20.88 -86.41
CA PHE A 13 -40.57 20.34 -85.06
C PHE A 13 -41.94 19.64 -85.15
N ASN A 14 -42.91 20.26 -85.78
CA ASN A 14 -44.26 19.62 -86.03
C ASN A 14 -44.16 18.42 -86.92
N LEU A 15 -43.35 18.44 -87.99
CA LEU A 15 -43.18 17.30 -88.89
C LEU A 15 -42.46 16.16 -88.10
N PHE A 16 -41.48 16.42 -87.25
CA PHE A 16 -40.88 15.42 -86.37
C PHE A 16 -41.92 14.76 -85.44
N PHE A 17 -42.77 15.57 -84.78
CA PHE A 17 -43.77 15.07 -83.89
C PHE A 17 -44.82 14.23 -84.58
N ILE A 18 -45.24 14.66 -85.76
CA ILE A 18 -46.22 13.92 -86.57
C ILE A 18 -45.62 12.59 -87.06
N THR A 19 -44.42 12.57 -87.52
CA THR A 19 -43.68 11.34 -87.92
C THR A 19 -43.47 10.41 -86.71
N ALA A 20 -43.08 10.88 -85.55
CA ALA A 20 -42.90 10.12 -84.32
C ALA A 20 -44.26 9.54 -83.89
N PHE A 21 -45.30 10.35 -83.88
CA PHE A 21 -46.65 9.86 -83.61
C PHE A 21 -47.17 8.76 -84.55
N LEU A 22 -46.91 8.92 -85.88
CA LEU A 22 -47.23 7.93 -86.86
C LEU A 22 -46.47 6.61 -86.69
N VAL A 23 -45.18 6.69 -86.32
CA VAL A 23 -44.36 5.50 -86.03
C VAL A 23 -44.92 4.80 -84.79
N LEU A 24 -45.22 5.53 -83.72
CA LEU A 24 -45.84 4.98 -82.56
C LEU A 24 -47.22 4.41 -82.73
N ALA A 25 -48.07 5.07 -83.56
CA ALA A 25 -49.34 4.54 -83.93
C ALA A 25 -49.27 3.26 -84.75
N LEU A 26 -48.32 3.20 -85.70
CA LEU A 26 -48.07 2.00 -86.52
C LEU A 26 -47.51 0.85 -85.63
N TYR A 27 -46.60 1.16 -84.74
CA TYR A 27 -46.06 0.17 -83.74
C TYR A 27 -47.21 -0.39 -82.88
N SER A 28 -48.06 0.47 -82.34
CA SER A 28 -49.22 0.05 -81.55
C SER A 28 -50.24 -0.84 -82.41
N ALA A 29 -50.59 -0.41 -83.64
CA ALA A 29 -51.52 -1.12 -84.50
C ALA A 29 -50.97 -2.48 -84.94
N VAL A 30 -49.75 -2.58 -85.37
CA VAL A 30 -49.08 -3.82 -85.71
C VAL A 30 -48.98 -4.74 -84.50
N GLY A 31 -48.59 -4.20 -83.37
CA GLY A 31 -48.43 -4.92 -82.09
C GLY A 31 -49.75 -5.51 -81.60
N GLN A 32 -50.86 -4.76 -81.68
CA GLN A 32 -52.20 -5.22 -81.32
C GLN A 32 -52.72 -6.36 -82.24
N GLN A 33 -52.17 -6.45 -83.47
CA GLN A 33 -52.49 -7.53 -84.39
C GLN A 33 -51.61 -8.79 -84.18
N ILE A 34 -50.33 -8.63 -83.75
CA ILE A 34 -49.40 -9.75 -83.66
C ILE A 34 -49.40 -10.41 -82.28
N PHE A 35 -49.49 -9.66 -81.20
CA PHE A 35 -49.35 -10.20 -79.82
C PHE A 35 -50.42 -11.20 -79.44
N PRO A 36 -51.72 -11.10 -79.84
CA PRO A 36 -52.71 -12.16 -79.56
C PRO A 36 -52.37 -13.52 -80.18
N TYR A 37 -51.54 -13.56 -81.24
CA TYR A 37 -51.12 -14.82 -81.90
C TYR A 37 -49.81 -15.40 -81.28
N VAL A 38 -49.19 -14.77 -80.23
CA VAL A 38 -48.00 -15.26 -79.59
C VAL A 38 -48.18 -16.71 -79.08
N GLY A 39 -49.40 -17.14 -78.75
CA GLY A 39 -49.64 -18.52 -78.32
C GLY A 39 -49.30 -19.55 -79.41
N GLN A 40 -49.23 -19.18 -80.67
CA GLN A 40 -48.83 -20.11 -81.78
C GLN A 40 -47.34 -20.41 -81.75
N TYR A 41 -46.55 -19.59 -81.12
CA TYR A 41 -45.08 -19.74 -80.91
C TYR A 41 -44.69 -20.50 -79.68
N LYS A 42 -45.67 -21.03 -78.95
CA LYS A 42 -45.44 -21.77 -77.69
C LYS A 42 -44.35 -22.85 -77.84
N LEU A 43 -44.44 -23.73 -78.88
CA LEU A 43 -43.45 -24.78 -79.05
C LEU A 43 -42.06 -24.30 -79.44
N HIS A 44 -41.94 -23.10 -80.02
CA HIS A 44 -40.69 -22.51 -80.30
C HIS A 44 -40.06 -21.90 -79.05
N ILE A 45 -40.85 -21.28 -78.14
CA ILE A 45 -40.43 -20.72 -76.88
C ILE A 45 -40.05 -21.86 -75.91
N GLU A 46 -40.84 -22.93 -75.80
CA GLU A 46 -40.51 -24.15 -75.09
C GLU A 46 -39.16 -24.73 -75.49
N ARG A 47 -38.92 -24.92 -76.78
CA ARG A 47 -37.67 -25.44 -77.31
C ARG A 47 -36.49 -24.50 -77.04
N TYR A 48 -36.63 -23.19 -77.23
CA TYR A 48 -35.61 -22.19 -76.95
C TYR A 48 -35.24 -22.14 -75.52
N LEU A 49 -36.21 -22.13 -74.62
CA LEU A 49 -35.98 -22.13 -73.21
C LEU A 49 -35.38 -23.47 -72.73
N SER A 50 -35.82 -24.59 -73.28
CA SER A 50 -35.28 -25.93 -73.02
C SER A 50 -33.78 -26.01 -73.40
N ASP A 51 -33.41 -25.46 -74.56
CA ASP A 51 -32.04 -25.40 -75.01
C ASP A 51 -31.17 -24.48 -74.15
N GLN A 52 -31.73 -23.35 -73.64
CA GLN A 52 -31.00 -22.38 -72.79
C GLN A 52 -30.83 -22.90 -71.37
N LEU A 53 -31.83 -23.61 -70.87
CA LEU A 53 -31.82 -24.06 -69.44
C LEU A 53 -31.44 -25.56 -69.32
N ASN A 54 -31.08 -26.18 -70.42
CA ASN A 54 -30.60 -27.57 -70.53
C ASN A 54 -31.53 -28.56 -69.83
N GLY A 55 -32.86 -28.34 -69.93
CA GLY A 55 -33.93 -29.15 -69.31
C GLY A 55 -35.23 -29.09 -70.10
N ASP A 56 -36.11 -30.03 -69.91
CA ASP A 56 -37.39 -30.08 -70.57
C ASP A 56 -38.39 -29.10 -70.00
N ILE A 57 -38.68 -28.01 -70.73
CA ILE A 57 -39.67 -27.00 -70.35
C ILE A 57 -41.01 -27.28 -71.08
N ASN A 58 -42.05 -27.31 -70.28
CA ASN A 58 -43.43 -27.39 -70.78
C ASN A 58 -44.22 -26.17 -70.24
N ILE A 59 -44.94 -25.49 -71.09
CA ILE A 59 -45.83 -24.36 -70.87
C ILE A 59 -47.27 -24.79 -71.09
N SER A 60 -48.19 -24.75 -70.16
CA SER A 60 -49.56 -25.16 -70.35
C SER A 60 -50.29 -24.20 -71.28
N ALA A 61 -50.24 -22.94 -71.05
CA ALA A 61 -50.84 -21.90 -71.86
C ALA A 61 -49.92 -20.71 -72.09
N LEU A 62 -49.97 -20.12 -73.29
CA LEU A 62 -49.23 -18.90 -73.65
C LEU A 62 -50.18 -17.95 -74.33
N SER A 63 -50.29 -16.75 -73.86
CA SER A 63 -51.09 -15.68 -74.45
C SER A 63 -50.32 -14.37 -74.46
N GLY A 64 -50.64 -13.46 -75.30
CA GLY A 64 -50.04 -12.13 -75.37
C GLY A 64 -51.13 -11.13 -75.70
N ASP A 65 -50.87 -9.92 -75.17
CA ASP A 65 -51.68 -8.73 -75.39
C ASP A 65 -50.84 -7.52 -75.65
N MET A 66 -51.39 -6.47 -76.16
CA MET A 66 -50.73 -5.22 -76.47
C MET A 66 -51.57 -4.06 -75.97
N ASP A 67 -51.23 -3.48 -74.83
CA ASP A 67 -51.89 -2.28 -74.30
C ASP A 67 -51.17 -1.04 -74.84
N ILE A 68 -51.84 -0.37 -75.80
CA ILE A 68 -51.40 0.79 -76.59
C ILE A 68 -49.95 0.67 -77.10
N LEU A 69 -48.96 0.79 -76.25
CA LEU A 69 -47.53 0.76 -76.61
C LEU A 69 -46.78 -0.33 -75.88
N THR A 70 -47.34 -0.98 -74.88
CA THR A 70 -46.67 -1.96 -74.07
C THR A 70 -47.16 -3.40 -74.36
N PRO A 71 -46.28 -4.23 -74.86
CA PRO A 71 -46.63 -5.65 -75.10
C PRO A 71 -46.55 -6.37 -73.74
N SER A 72 -47.51 -7.31 -73.57
CA SER A 72 -47.52 -8.18 -72.40
C SER A 72 -47.63 -9.64 -72.89
N ILE A 73 -46.97 -10.49 -72.06
CA ILE A 73 -46.99 -11.93 -72.28
C ILE A 73 -47.47 -12.60 -70.98
N HIS A 74 -48.42 -13.48 -71.11
CA HIS A 74 -48.91 -14.28 -69.98
C HIS A 74 -48.68 -15.77 -70.26
N MET A 75 -47.98 -16.43 -69.32
CA MET A 75 -47.70 -17.88 -69.40
C MET A 75 -48.30 -18.58 -68.17
N GLU A 76 -48.92 -19.74 -68.37
CA GLU A 76 -49.48 -20.53 -67.28
C GLU A 76 -48.90 -21.95 -67.26
N GLY A 77 -48.74 -22.50 -66.07
CA GLY A 77 -48.35 -23.89 -65.84
C GLY A 77 -47.03 -24.28 -66.51
N ILE A 78 -45.97 -23.51 -66.12
CA ILE A 78 -44.63 -23.77 -66.62
C ILE A 78 -43.97 -24.80 -65.68
N THR A 79 -43.48 -25.92 -66.32
CA THR A 79 -42.72 -26.94 -65.56
C THR A 79 -41.34 -27.12 -66.21
N LEU A 80 -40.34 -27.19 -65.43
CA LEU A 80 -38.96 -27.57 -65.80
C LEU A 80 -38.69 -28.93 -65.16
N SER A 81 -38.48 -29.95 -66.07
CA SER A 81 -38.06 -31.26 -65.56
C SER A 81 -36.62 -31.53 -65.95
N ALA A 82 -35.84 -32.05 -64.98
CA ALA A 82 -34.48 -32.47 -65.23
C ALA A 82 -34.41 -33.62 -66.22
N SER A 83 -33.48 -33.61 -67.18
CA SER A 83 -33.16 -34.76 -68.02
C SER A 83 -32.54 -35.88 -67.16
N GLU A 84 -32.76 -37.21 -67.57
CA GLU A 84 -32.49 -38.42 -66.76
C GLU A 84 -31.08 -38.54 -66.07
N ASN A 85 -30.17 -37.61 -66.29
CA ASN A 85 -28.80 -37.64 -65.74
C ASN A 85 -28.31 -36.33 -65.09
N GLN A 86 -29.24 -35.44 -64.69
CA GLN A 86 -28.82 -34.13 -64.16
C GLN A 86 -29.46 -33.82 -62.82
N THR A 87 -28.63 -33.22 -61.89
CA THR A 87 -29.04 -32.70 -60.59
C THR A 87 -29.66 -31.31 -60.67
N LEU A 88 -30.42 -31.00 -61.69
CA LEU A 88 -31.11 -29.71 -61.79
C LEU A 88 -32.28 -29.64 -60.78
N PRO A 89 -32.53 -28.50 -60.16
CA PRO A 89 -33.69 -28.32 -59.31
C PRO A 89 -34.97 -28.47 -60.18
N SER A 90 -35.98 -29.25 -59.72
CA SER A 90 -37.26 -29.23 -60.34
C SER A 90 -37.98 -27.92 -60.01
N LEU A 91 -38.56 -27.32 -61.09
CA LEU A 91 -39.17 -25.99 -60.93
C LEU A 91 -40.58 -26.07 -61.57
N SER A 92 -41.58 -25.58 -60.87
CA SER A 92 -42.93 -25.38 -61.38
C SER A 92 -43.37 -23.93 -61.08
N ILE A 93 -44.01 -23.31 -62.12
CA ILE A 93 -44.50 -21.92 -61.92
C ILE A 93 -45.97 -21.94 -62.38
N ALA A 94 -46.88 -21.48 -61.55
CA ALA A 94 -48.30 -21.44 -61.91
C ALA A 94 -48.57 -20.38 -62.98
N ALA A 95 -48.03 -19.21 -62.89
CA ALA A 95 -48.14 -18.12 -63.85
C ALA A 95 -47.00 -17.18 -63.90
N ILE A 96 -46.65 -16.66 -65.09
CA ILE A 96 -45.73 -15.58 -65.33
C ILE A 96 -46.42 -14.53 -66.17
N ASP A 97 -46.46 -13.30 -65.70
CA ASP A 97 -46.85 -12.09 -66.41
C ASP A 97 -45.63 -11.24 -66.73
N ILE A 98 -45.41 -10.97 -68.03
CA ILE A 98 -44.25 -10.15 -68.45
C ILE A 98 -44.81 -8.97 -69.21
N ILE A 99 -44.39 -7.74 -68.81
CA ILE A 99 -44.69 -6.53 -69.54
C ILE A 99 -43.35 -6.00 -70.08
N LEU A 100 -43.24 -5.89 -71.38
CA LEU A 100 -42.08 -5.41 -72.11
C LEU A 100 -41.95 -3.88 -71.95
N ASP A 101 -40.73 -3.38 -71.78
CA ASP A 101 -40.42 -1.96 -71.94
C ASP A 101 -39.82 -1.71 -73.33
N PRO A 102 -40.60 -1.20 -74.30
CA PRO A 102 -40.13 -1.03 -75.63
C PRO A 102 -39.02 0.02 -75.73
N GLN A 103 -39.06 1.07 -74.88
CA GLN A 103 -38.09 2.11 -74.95
C GLN A 103 -36.73 1.63 -74.36
N ALA A 104 -36.72 1.03 -73.19
CA ALA A 104 -35.56 0.43 -72.65
C ALA A 104 -34.95 -0.69 -73.45
N SER A 105 -35.79 -1.53 -74.06
CA SER A 105 -35.36 -2.60 -74.92
C SER A 105 -34.68 -2.09 -76.19
N LEU A 106 -35.16 -0.98 -76.79
CA LEU A 106 -34.56 -0.38 -77.97
C LEU A 106 -33.19 0.27 -77.58
N ILE A 107 -33.07 0.93 -76.41
CA ILE A 107 -31.83 1.55 -75.99
C ILE A 107 -30.76 0.50 -75.62
N ASN A 108 -31.14 -0.63 -75.06
CA ASN A 108 -30.19 -1.65 -74.60
C ASN A 108 -29.97 -2.75 -75.66
N LEU A 109 -30.69 -2.68 -76.82
CA LEU A 109 -30.70 -3.70 -77.93
C LEU A 109 -30.94 -5.13 -77.38
N ALA A 110 -31.66 -5.22 -76.25
CA ALA A 110 -32.03 -6.49 -75.61
C ALA A 110 -33.46 -6.38 -75.03
N PRO A 111 -34.26 -7.45 -74.90
CA PRO A 111 -35.54 -7.39 -74.23
C PRO A 111 -35.41 -6.97 -72.76
N VAL A 112 -35.85 -5.75 -72.49
CA VAL A 112 -35.97 -5.27 -71.12
C VAL A 112 -37.44 -5.27 -70.71
N PHE A 113 -37.70 -5.84 -69.54
CA PHE A 113 -39.11 -5.96 -69.10
C PHE A 113 -39.39 -4.86 -68.09
N LYS A 114 -40.50 -4.15 -68.31
CA LYS A 114 -40.99 -3.12 -67.37
C LYS A 114 -41.48 -3.75 -66.08
N SER A 115 -42.07 -4.98 -66.18
CA SER A 115 -42.52 -5.74 -65.01
C SER A 115 -42.54 -7.22 -65.38
N VAL A 116 -42.00 -8.01 -64.41
CA VAL A 116 -42.12 -9.47 -64.45
C VAL A 116 -42.79 -9.89 -63.15
N ARG A 117 -43.96 -10.52 -63.27
CA ARG A 117 -44.67 -11.10 -62.12
C ARG A 117 -44.70 -12.62 -62.28
N ILE A 118 -44.11 -13.28 -61.26
CA ILE A 118 -44.09 -14.74 -61.14
C ILE A 118 -44.99 -15.13 -59.96
N SER A 119 -45.95 -15.98 -60.19
CA SER A 119 -46.94 -16.45 -59.24
C SER A 119 -46.90 -17.95 -59.10
N GLY A 120 -46.89 -18.44 -57.85
CA GLY A 120 -46.90 -19.87 -57.55
C GLY A 120 -45.61 -20.58 -57.99
N LEU A 121 -44.44 -19.99 -57.84
CA LEU A 121 -43.17 -20.64 -58.12
C LEU A 121 -42.85 -21.66 -57.02
N SER A 122 -42.63 -22.90 -57.38
CA SER A 122 -42.12 -23.95 -56.49
C SER A 122 -40.78 -24.46 -57.00
N VAL A 123 -39.75 -24.40 -56.15
CA VAL A 123 -38.40 -24.85 -56.46
C VAL A 123 -38.05 -25.97 -55.49
N TYR A 124 -37.72 -27.14 -55.97
CA TYR A 124 -37.16 -28.23 -55.17
C TYR A 124 -35.67 -28.36 -55.43
N ILE A 125 -34.85 -28.22 -54.38
CA ILE A 125 -33.38 -28.31 -54.39
C ILE A 125 -33.00 -29.62 -53.68
N ALA A 126 -32.47 -30.59 -54.42
CA ALA A 126 -32.02 -31.87 -53.88
C ALA A 126 -30.79 -31.76 -53.03
N GLU A 127 -30.58 -32.69 -52.09
CA GLU A 127 -29.38 -32.78 -51.27
C GLU A 127 -28.10 -32.84 -52.11
N GLY A 128 -27.11 -32.10 -51.74
CA GLY A 128 -25.80 -32.00 -52.45
C GLY A 128 -25.76 -30.96 -53.57
N ALA A 129 -26.89 -30.40 -54.03
CA ALA A 129 -26.86 -29.31 -55.01
C ALA A 129 -26.24 -27.98 -54.46
N LEU A 130 -26.26 -27.79 -53.16
CA LEU A 130 -25.65 -26.63 -52.47
C LEU A 130 -24.16 -26.83 -52.07
N HIS A 131 -23.67 -28.08 -52.05
CA HIS A 131 -22.34 -28.43 -51.57
C HIS A 131 -21.35 -28.88 -52.63
N ASN A 132 -21.78 -29.02 -53.89
CA ASN A 132 -20.91 -29.45 -54.98
C ASN A 132 -20.01 -28.33 -55.49
N THR A 133 -18.89 -28.11 -54.81
CA THR A 133 -17.83 -27.16 -55.23
C THR A 133 -16.88 -27.75 -56.28
N GLY A 134 -17.25 -28.86 -56.98
CA GLY A 134 -16.17 -29.61 -57.63
C GLY A 134 -16.32 -30.06 -59.07
N SER A 135 -17.44 -30.08 -59.78
CA SER A 135 -17.47 -30.69 -61.14
C SER A 135 -18.41 -30.14 -62.18
N ASP A 136 -19.38 -29.30 -61.87
CA ASP A 136 -20.31 -28.78 -62.90
C ASP A 136 -20.23 -27.25 -63.05
N LYS A 137 -19.18 -26.77 -63.71
CA LYS A 137 -19.07 -25.35 -64.07
C LYS A 137 -20.21 -24.89 -64.99
N ASP A 138 -20.73 -25.75 -65.81
CA ASP A 138 -21.79 -25.39 -66.82
C ASP A 138 -23.14 -25.09 -66.16
N ASN A 139 -23.52 -25.79 -65.07
CA ASN A 139 -24.80 -25.58 -64.43
C ASN A 139 -24.74 -24.30 -63.51
N SER A 140 -23.62 -23.99 -62.90
CA SER A 140 -23.46 -22.75 -62.12
C SER A 140 -23.53 -21.48 -62.96
N GLU A 141 -23.03 -21.54 -64.18
CA GLU A 141 -23.07 -20.40 -65.12
C GLU A 141 -24.50 -20.13 -65.61
N ILE A 142 -25.31 -21.18 -65.84
CA ILE A 142 -26.70 -21.04 -66.28
C ILE A 142 -27.55 -20.39 -65.16
N ILE A 143 -27.43 -20.85 -63.92
CA ILE A 143 -28.11 -20.25 -62.73
C ILE A 143 -27.69 -18.81 -62.55
N GLN A 144 -26.39 -18.54 -62.65
CA GLN A 144 -25.87 -17.20 -62.58
C GLN A 144 -26.46 -16.24 -63.61
N ARG A 145 -26.48 -16.65 -64.90
CA ARG A 145 -27.07 -15.88 -66.01
C ARG A 145 -28.56 -15.64 -65.82
N PHE A 146 -29.29 -16.66 -65.33
CA PHE A 146 -30.71 -16.53 -65.03
C PHE A 146 -30.97 -15.50 -63.91
N ILE A 147 -30.23 -15.58 -62.84
CA ILE A 147 -30.35 -14.61 -61.69
C ILE A 147 -29.94 -13.22 -62.18
N GLU A 148 -28.84 -13.08 -62.93
CA GLU A 148 -28.38 -11.79 -63.46
C GLU A 148 -29.48 -11.21 -64.41
N THR A 149 -30.11 -12.03 -65.24
CA THR A 149 -31.22 -11.59 -66.09
C THR A 149 -32.44 -11.11 -65.29
N LEU A 150 -32.77 -11.77 -64.19
CA LEU A 150 -33.84 -11.34 -63.30
C LEU A 150 -33.47 -10.01 -62.58
N LEU A 151 -32.26 -9.90 -62.25
CA LEU A 151 -31.75 -8.69 -61.55
C LEU A 151 -31.67 -7.47 -62.47
N LEU A 152 -31.66 -7.67 -63.75
CA LEU A 152 -31.71 -6.57 -64.75
C LEU A 152 -33.11 -5.98 -64.95
N GLN A 153 -34.14 -6.65 -64.45
CA GLN A 153 -35.52 -6.18 -64.66
C GLN A 153 -35.83 -4.94 -63.80
N GLN A 154 -36.70 -4.06 -64.32
CA GLN A 154 -37.07 -2.84 -63.59
C GLN A 154 -38.04 -3.08 -62.44
N ASN A 155 -38.96 -4.04 -62.62
CA ASN A 155 -39.90 -4.44 -61.59
C ASN A 155 -40.12 -5.97 -61.69
N LEU A 156 -39.78 -6.67 -60.62
CA LEU A 156 -39.97 -8.11 -60.46
C LEU A 156 -40.84 -8.32 -59.22
N GLU A 157 -41.96 -9.00 -59.42
CA GLU A 157 -42.86 -9.40 -58.33
C GLU A 157 -42.91 -10.95 -58.29
N LEU A 158 -42.55 -11.47 -57.10
CA LEU A 158 -42.62 -12.92 -56.83
C LEU A 158 -43.72 -13.14 -55.77
N ASN A 159 -44.77 -13.76 -56.17
CA ASN A 159 -45.93 -14.04 -55.28
C ASN A 159 -46.05 -15.54 -55.04
N ASN A 160 -46.19 -15.95 -53.80
CA ASN A 160 -46.32 -17.34 -53.37
C ASN A 160 -45.19 -18.22 -53.92
N VAL A 161 -43.95 -17.92 -53.64
CA VAL A 161 -42.81 -18.74 -53.99
C VAL A 161 -42.49 -19.69 -52.84
N THR A 162 -42.45 -21.01 -53.18
CA THR A 162 -42.05 -22.06 -52.22
C THR A 162 -40.71 -22.63 -52.69
N VAL A 163 -39.74 -22.61 -51.77
CA VAL A 163 -38.42 -23.24 -51.93
C VAL A 163 -38.34 -24.41 -50.99
N GLU A 164 -38.15 -25.61 -51.52
CA GLU A 164 -37.99 -26.84 -50.77
C GLU A 164 -36.51 -27.28 -50.83
N LEU A 165 -35.84 -27.36 -49.70
CA LEU A 165 -34.47 -27.86 -49.56
C LEU A 165 -34.51 -29.28 -48.99
N ALA A 166 -34.06 -30.27 -49.75
CA ALA A 166 -33.88 -31.61 -49.22
C ALA A 166 -32.57 -31.77 -48.53
N ASN A 167 -32.58 -32.30 -47.32
CA ASN A 167 -31.36 -32.65 -46.52
C ASN A 167 -31.56 -34.10 -45.99
N LEU A 168 -30.51 -34.58 -45.25
CA LEU A 168 -30.49 -35.91 -44.61
C LEU A 168 -31.64 -36.14 -43.60
N GLU A 169 -32.19 -35.05 -43.03
CA GLU A 169 -33.21 -35.11 -42.01
C GLU A 169 -34.65 -34.91 -42.54
N GLY A 170 -34.83 -34.48 -43.81
CA GLY A 170 -36.13 -34.20 -44.40
C GLY A 170 -36.12 -33.10 -45.45
N VAL A 171 -37.28 -32.53 -45.73
CA VAL A 171 -37.48 -31.44 -46.70
C VAL A 171 -37.85 -30.17 -45.91
N GLU A 172 -37.03 -29.14 -46.03
CA GLU A 172 -37.34 -27.83 -45.48
C GLU A 172 -38.02 -26.94 -46.49
N ARG A 173 -39.06 -26.25 -46.05
CA ARG A 173 -39.87 -25.40 -46.86
C ARG A 173 -39.76 -23.94 -46.46
N PHE A 174 -39.42 -23.09 -47.42
CA PHE A 174 -39.40 -21.62 -47.30
C PHE A 174 -40.47 -21.06 -48.25
N ASN A 175 -41.37 -20.25 -47.73
CA ASN A 175 -42.33 -19.53 -48.51
C ASN A 175 -41.95 -18.06 -48.58
N LEU A 176 -41.64 -17.60 -49.81
CA LEU A 176 -41.39 -16.19 -50.10
C LEU A 176 -42.66 -15.52 -50.52
N ASN A 177 -43.13 -14.55 -49.72
CA ASN A 177 -44.46 -13.95 -49.98
C ASN A 177 -44.27 -12.46 -50.36
N ASN A 178 -44.88 -12.08 -51.45
CA ASN A 178 -44.90 -10.69 -51.94
C ASN A 178 -43.50 -10.08 -52.08
N ILE A 179 -42.55 -10.80 -52.61
CA ILE A 179 -41.21 -10.25 -52.90
C ILE A 179 -41.35 -9.31 -54.09
N SER A 180 -41.02 -8.06 -53.90
CA SER A 180 -41.00 -7.03 -54.92
C SER A 180 -39.61 -6.49 -55.07
N MET A 181 -39.08 -6.49 -56.27
CA MET A 181 -37.85 -5.84 -56.64
C MET A 181 -38.17 -4.70 -57.65
N VAL A 182 -37.70 -3.50 -57.30
CA VAL A 182 -37.83 -2.31 -58.13
C VAL A 182 -36.44 -1.74 -58.35
N GLY A 183 -36.07 -1.44 -59.61
CA GLY A 183 -34.76 -0.89 -59.90
C GLY A 183 -34.55 -0.46 -61.33
N ASP A 184 -33.33 -0.06 -61.67
CA ASP A 184 -32.88 0.38 -62.98
C ASP A 184 -31.95 -0.64 -63.66
N GLY A 185 -31.85 -1.81 -63.13
CA GLY A 185 -30.94 -2.88 -63.59
C GLY A 185 -29.59 -2.86 -62.91
N PHE A 186 -29.16 -1.73 -62.32
CA PHE A 186 -27.94 -1.61 -61.56
C PHE A 186 -28.25 -1.39 -60.07
N ASN A 187 -29.19 -0.48 -59.77
CA ASN A 187 -29.67 -0.21 -58.42
C ASN A 187 -31.03 -0.92 -58.22
N ARG A 188 -31.22 -1.61 -57.13
CA ARG A 188 -32.40 -2.41 -56.83
C ARG A 188 -32.82 -2.26 -55.37
N LEU A 189 -34.12 -2.13 -55.17
CA LEU A 189 -34.76 -2.25 -53.87
C LEU A 189 -35.60 -3.54 -53.87
N ILE A 190 -35.28 -4.46 -52.97
CA ILE A 190 -36.01 -5.72 -52.80
C ILE A 190 -36.73 -5.65 -51.46
N THR A 191 -38.06 -5.89 -51.51
CA THR A 191 -38.90 -5.90 -50.29
C THR A 191 -39.80 -7.12 -50.33
N GLY A 192 -40.13 -7.65 -49.14
CA GLY A 192 -41.01 -8.79 -49.03
C GLY A 192 -40.98 -9.45 -47.68
N SER A 193 -41.50 -10.67 -47.61
CA SER A 193 -41.40 -11.48 -46.38
C SER A 193 -41.15 -12.94 -46.71
N VAL A 194 -40.46 -13.63 -45.79
CA VAL A 194 -40.20 -15.06 -45.84
C VAL A 194 -40.88 -15.72 -44.64
N SER A 195 -41.60 -16.80 -44.86
CA SER A 195 -42.10 -17.68 -43.80
C SER A 195 -41.34 -19.02 -43.84
N PHE A 196 -41.11 -19.57 -42.66
CA PHE A 196 -40.33 -20.77 -42.45
C PHE A 196 -41.23 -21.91 -42.01
N GLY A 197 -41.06 -23.10 -42.67
CA GLY A 197 -41.85 -24.30 -42.37
C GLY A 197 -43.27 -24.28 -42.98
N ASP A 198 -44.12 -25.18 -42.47
CA ASP A 198 -45.48 -25.37 -42.98
C ASP A 198 -46.52 -24.36 -42.49
N SER A 199 -46.11 -23.46 -41.52
CA SER A 199 -47.03 -22.47 -41.01
C SER A 199 -46.70 -21.06 -41.53
N ASP A 200 -47.68 -20.46 -42.22
CA ASP A 200 -47.62 -19.03 -42.65
C ASP A 200 -47.65 -18.02 -41.50
N GLN A 201 -47.54 -18.48 -40.24
CA GLN A 201 -47.68 -17.63 -39.05
C GLN A 201 -46.40 -16.84 -38.71
N VAL A 202 -45.21 -17.30 -39.10
CA VAL A 202 -43.93 -16.68 -38.80
C VAL A 202 -43.39 -16.04 -40.09
N LYS A 203 -43.51 -14.72 -40.22
CA LYS A 203 -43.05 -13.97 -41.39
C LYS A 203 -41.88 -13.08 -41.03
N ALA A 204 -40.72 -13.34 -41.62
CA ALA A 204 -39.58 -12.44 -41.60
C ALA A 204 -39.69 -11.36 -42.67
N GLY A 205 -39.68 -10.09 -42.30
CA GLY A 205 -39.67 -8.96 -43.23
C GLY A 205 -38.28 -8.75 -43.81
N ILE A 206 -38.20 -8.59 -45.15
CA ILE A 206 -36.94 -8.30 -45.85
C ILE A 206 -37.04 -6.97 -46.56
N ARG A 207 -36.03 -6.12 -46.40
CA ARG A 207 -35.79 -4.92 -47.21
C ARG A 207 -34.32 -4.87 -47.56
N LEU A 208 -34.00 -4.98 -48.83
CA LEU A 208 -32.65 -5.03 -49.33
C LEU A 208 -32.49 -4.04 -50.48
N TYR A 209 -31.56 -3.10 -50.36
CA TYR A 209 -31.06 -2.30 -51.46
C TYR A 209 -29.76 -2.91 -51.97
N SER A 210 -29.58 -3.05 -53.30
CA SER A 210 -28.31 -3.55 -53.84
C SER A 210 -27.91 -2.79 -55.11
N GLU A 211 -26.63 -2.75 -55.36
CA GLU A 211 -25.99 -2.19 -56.55
C GLU A 211 -25.02 -3.21 -57.15
N GLY A 212 -24.95 -3.28 -58.48
CA GLY A 212 -24.05 -4.17 -59.16
C GLY A 212 -24.50 -5.64 -59.22
N SER A 213 -23.64 -6.53 -59.70
CA SER A 213 -23.89 -7.98 -59.75
C SER A 213 -23.36 -8.67 -58.48
N PRO A 214 -24.15 -9.53 -57.82
CA PRO A 214 -23.69 -10.28 -56.65
C PRO A 214 -22.58 -11.30 -56.98
N TYR A 215 -22.35 -11.57 -58.26
CA TYR A 215 -21.27 -12.44 -58.78
C TYR A 215 -19.97 -11.68 -59.06
N ASN A 216 -20.01 -10.33 -59.09
CA ASN A 216 -18.84 -9.46 -59.13
C ASN A 216 -18.65 -8.75 -57.78
N LEU A 217 -18.00 -9.41 -56.84
CA LEU A 217 -17.89 -8.95 -55.47
C LEU A 217 -17.13 -7.61 -55.35
N ASP A 218 -16.26 -7.28 -56.26
CA ASP A 218 -15.47 -6.03 -56.24
C ASP A 218 -16.35 -4.78 -56.45
N ASP A 219 -17.41 -4.88 -57.21
CA ASP A 219 -18.35 -3.80 -57.49
C ASP A 219 -19.70 -3.96 -56.76
N PHE A 220 -19.90 -5.08 -56.07
CA PHE A 220 -21.17 -5.36 -55.43
C PHE A 220 -21.31 -4.62 -54.12
N TYR A 221 -22.42 -3.93 -53.98
CA TYR A 221 -22.85 -3.29 -52.74
C TYR A 221 -24.26 -3.76 -52.39
N ALA A 222 -24.51 -4.09 -51.11
CA ALA A 222 -25.83 -4.40 -50.62
C ALA A 222 -26.03 -3.86 -49.21
N ARG A 223 -27.20 -3.32 -48.97
CA ARG A 223 -27.63 -2.84 -47.66
C ARG A 223 -29.05 -3.32 -47.39
N GLY A 224 -29.28 -3.95 -46.24
CA GLY A 224 -30.58 -4.49 -45.93
C GLY A 224 -30.97 -4.48 -44.46
N VAL A 225 -32.25 -4.67 -44.25
CA VAL A 225 -32.87 -4.94 -42.97
C VAL A 225 -33.69 -6.20 -43.04
N LEU A 226 -33.46 -7.10 -42.12
CA LEU A 226 -34.20 -8.34 -41.93
C LEU A 226 -34.90 -8.26 -40.57
N ASP A 227 -36.21 -8.30 -40.56
CA ASP A 227 -37.01 -8.34 -39.32
C ASP A 227 -37.45 -9.80 -39.12
N LEU A 228 -36.81 -10.48 -38.16
CA LEU A 228 -37.14 -11.87 -37.80
C LEU A 228 -38.11 -11.84 -36.60
N PRO A 229 -39.29 -12.42 -36.74
CA PRO A 229 -40.15 -12.67 -35.58
C PRO A 229 -39.54 -13.76 -34.70
N LYS A 230 -40.21 -14.11 -33.58
CA LYS A 230 -39.72 -15.16 -32.72
C LYS A 230 -39.59 -16.49 -33.49
N VAL A 231 -38.34 -16.94 -33.65
CA VAL A 231 -37.96 -18.18 -34.34
C VAL A 231 -36.94 -18.96 -33.54
N ALA A 232 -36.82 -20.25 -33.73
CA ALA A 232 -35.80 -21.13 -33.16
C ALA A 232 -34.43 -20.79 -33.79
N MET A 233 -33.65 -19.95 -33.11
CA MET A 233 -32.33 -19.51 -33.59
C MET A 233 -31.28 -20.61 -33.44
N ASP A 234 -31.35 -21.47 -32.45
CA ASP A 234 -30.50 -22.64 -32.22
C ASP A 234 -30.46 -23.53 -33.45
N TYR A 235 -31.63 -23.90 -33.99
CA TYR A 235 -31.76 -24.67 -35.21
C TYR A 235 -31.02 -24.02 -36.39
N TRP A 236 -31.21 -22.70 -36.60
CA TRP A 236 -30.58 -22.01 -37.72
C TRP A 236 -29.07 -21.82 -37.54
N ILE A 237 -28.61 -21.54 -36.31
CA ILE A 237 -27.20 -21.42 -36.00
C ILE A 237 -26.49 -22.75 -36.24
N GLU A 238 -27.00 -23.84 -35.72
CA GLU A 238 -26.44 -25.19 -35.92
C GLU A 238 -26.34 -25.55 -37.40
N LYS A 239 -27.39 -25.29 -38.12
CA LYS A 239 -27.46 -25.58 -39.54
C LYS A 239 -26.47 -24.82 -40.42
N PHE A 240 -26.23 -23.56 -40.13
CA PHE A 240 -25.31 -22.71 -40.91
C PHE A 240 -23.86 -22.77 -40.44
N THR A 241 -23.60 -23.23 -39.21
CA THR A 241 -22.24 -23.18 -38.60
C THR A 241 -21.69 -24.54 -38.21
N ASP A 242 -22.46 -25.60 -38.27
CA ASP A 242 -22.17 -26.95 -37.73
C ASP A 242 -21.79 -26.92 -36.24
N ILE A 243 -22.24 -25.89 -35.49
CA ILE A 243 -21.91 -25.69 -34.08
C ILE A 243 -23.20 -25.71 -33.26
N SER A 244 -23.39 -26.72 -32.44
CA SER A 244 -24.48 -26.78 -31.45
C SER A 244 -24.04 -26.06 -30.17
N LEU A 245 -24.42 -24.78 -30.04
CA LEU A 245 -24.09 -23.93 -28.89
C LEU A 245 -25.23 -23.83 -27.88
N PHE A 246 -26.46 -24.14 -28.28
CA PHE A 246 -27.64 -23.88 -27.51
C PHE A 246 -28.53 -25.15 -27.45
N ASP A 247 -29.13 -25.40 -26.32
CA ASP A 247 -30.15 -26.44 -26.15
C ASP A 247 -31.56 -25.94 -26.60
N ASP A 248 -31.79 -24.62 -26.41
CA ASP A 248 -33.02 -23.93 -26.79
C ASP A 248 -32.75 -22.43 -26.89
N PHE A 249 -33.00 -21.86 -28.07
CA PHE A 249 -32.79 -20.45 -28.32
C PHE A 249 -33.83 -19.85 -29.23
N ASP A 250 -34.99 -19.54 -28.69
CA ASP A 250 -36.05 -18.83 -29.38
C ASP A 250 -35.85 -17.30 -29.26
N ALA A 251 -35.70 -16.61 -30.38
CA ALA A 251 -35.55 -15.16 -30.36
C ALA A 251 -36.22 -14.46 -31.51
N SER A 252 -36.58 -13.20 -31.28
CA SER A 252 -36.86 -12.24 -32.34
C SER A 252 -35.63 -11.38 -32.58
N ALA A 253 -35.37 -11.04 -33.83
CA ALA A 253 -34.20 -10.24 -34.16
C ALA A 253 -34.49 -9.25 -35.30
N GLN A 254 -33.90 -8.08 -35.22
CA GLN A 254 -33.77 -7.16 -36.34
C GLN A 254 -32.30 -7.07 -36.70
N VAL A 255 -32.01 -7.46 -37.96
CA VAL A 255 -30.67 -7.45 -38.54
C VAL A 255 -30.59 -6.36 -39.59
N SER A 256 -29.75 -5.36 -39.39
CA SER A 256 -29.37 -4.41 -40.42
C SER A 256 -27.96 -4.74 -40.88
N LEU A 257 -27.77 -4.93 -42.17
CA LEU A 257 -26.48 -5.33 -42.73
C LEU A 257 -26.07 -4.45 -43.89
N GLU A 258 -24.78 -4.34 -44.10
CA GLU A 258 -24.16 -3.73 -45.26
C GLU A 258 -23.01 -4.60 -45.76
N PHE A 259 -23.09 -4.97 -47.00
CA PHE A 259 -22.09 -5.76 -47.68
C PHE A 259 -21.42 -4.92 -48.76
N LYS A 260 -20.10 -4.91 -48.81
CA LYS A 260 -19.35 -4.13 -49.79
C LYS A 260 -18.04 -4.83 -50.15
N GLN A 261 -17.75 -4.93 -51.45
CA GLN A 261 -16.50 -5.49 -51.96
C GLN A 261 -16.18 -6.88 -51.40
N GLY A 262 -17.15 -7.75 -51.35
CA GLY A 262 -16.99 -9.12 -50.87
C GLY A 262 -16.91 -9.29 -49.34
N LEU A 263 -17.01 -8.20 -48.58
CA LEU A 263 -16.94 -8.25 -47.13
C LEU A 263 -18.23 -7.72 -46.48
N LEU A 264 -18.56 -8.26 -45.31
CA LEU A 264 -19.58 -7.73 -44.44
C LEU A 264 -19.03 -6.45 -43.79
N ASN A 265 -19.35 -5.29 -44.36
CA ASN A 265 -18.87 -4.01 -43.86
C ASN A 265 -19.38 -3.75 -42.42
N TYR A 266 -20.67 -4.01 -42.19
CA TYR A 266 -21.24 -4.14 -40.85
C TYR A 266 -22.54 -4.95 -40.89
N ALA A 267 -22.86 -5.56 -39.74
CA ALA A 267 -24.21 -6.01 -39.41
C ALA A 267 -24.54 -5.50 -38.00
N LYS A 268 -25.70 -4.88 -37.85
CA LYS A 268 -26.27 -4.51 -36.56
C LYS A 268 -27.40 -5.53 -36.26
N LEU A 269 -27.28 -6.15 -35.11
CA LEU A 269 -28.26 -7.12 -34.60
C LEU A 269 -28.92 -6.58 -33.35
N ASN A 270 -30.21 -6.37 -33.34
CA ASN A 270 -31.04 -6.17 -32.18
C ASN A 270 -31.78 -7.48 -31.89
N LEU A 271 -31.49 -8.09 -30.76
CA LEU A 271 -32.02 -9.40 -30.38
C LEU A 271 -32.90 -9.27 -29.14
N ALA A 272 -34.00 -10.02 -29.11
CA ALA A 272 -34.80 -10.20 -27.91
C ALA A 272 -35.27 -11.64 -27.78
N SER A 273 -35.05 -12.24 -26.62
CA SER A 273 -35.47 -13.60 -26.27
C SER A 273 -36.07 -13.63 -24.88
N THR A 274 -37.08 -14.48 -24.68
CA THR A 274 -37.66 -14.75 -23.37
C THR A 274 -36.72 -15.63 -22.52
N GLU A 275 -36.08 -16.59 -23.18
CA GLU A 275 -35.22 -17.58 -22.55
C GLU A 275 -34.20 -18.11 -23.56
N ILE A 276 -32.93 -18.26 -23.15
CA ILE A 276 -31.87 -18.94 -23.92
C ILE A 276 -31.30 -20.02 -23.01
N ARG A 277 -31.23 -21.25 -23.48
CA ARG A 277 -30.66 -22.40 -22.79
C ARG A 277 -29.34 -22.78 -23.42
N LEU A 278 -28.31 -22.78 -22.58
CA LEU A 278 -26.97 -23.25 -22.94
C LEU A 278 -26.73 -24.62 -22.31
N PRO A 279 -25.98 -25.52 -22.92
CA PRO A 279 -25.70 -26.85 -22.39
C PRO A 279 -25.08 -26.76 -20.98
N ASN A 280 -25.61 -27.52 -20.01
CA ASN A 280 -25.14 -27.59 -18.62
C ASN A 280 -25.24 -26.29 -17.83
N LEU A 281 -25.99 -25.28 -18.29
CA LEU A 281 -26.15 -24.00 -17.61
C LEU A 281 -27.61 -23.70 -17.27
N MET A 282 -27.82 -22.86 -16.24
CA MET A 282 -29.15 -22.31 -16.02
C MET A 282 -29.57 -21.38 -17.16
N PRO A 283 -30.86 -21.31 -17.50
CA PRO A 283 -31.30 -20.49 -18.61
C PRO A 283 -31.12 -19.00 -18.37
N LEU A 284 -30.67 -18.30 -19.41
CA LEU A 284 -30.70 -16.84 -19.46
C LEU A 284 -32.13 -16.40 -19.81
N LYS A 285 -32.73 -15.54 -18.98
CA LYS A 285 -34.13 -15.07 -19.14
C LYS A 285 -34.16 -13.59 -19.51
N ASN A 286 -35.20 -13.19 -20.25
CA ASN A 286 -35.45 -11.79 -20.64
C ASN A 286 -34.24 -11.17 -21.33
N VAL A 287 -33.67 -11.87 -22.28
CA VAL A 287 -32.45 -11.46 -22.97
C VAL A 287 -32.78 -10.39 -24.01
N SER A 288 -32.04 -9.28 -23.95
CA SER A 288 -32.02 -8.29 -25.04
C SER A 288 -30.56 -7.93 -25.32
N ALA A 289 -30.20 -7.84 -26.59
CA ALA A 289 -28.85 -7.51 -26.99
C ALA A 289 -28.82 -6.62 -28.23
N GLU A 290 -28.00 -5.60 -28.22
CA GLU A 290 -27.62 -4.82 -29.39
C GLU A 290 -26.17 -5.08 -29.71
N MET A 291 -25.92 -5.68 -30.87
CA MET A 291 -24.59 -6.11 -31.31
C MET A 291 -24.27 -5.55 -32.69
N TRP A 292 -22.98 -5.29 -32.90
CA TRP A 292 -22.44 -4.92 -34.20
C TRP A 292 -21.36 -5.92 -34.61
N LEU A 293 -21.41 -6.34 -35.84
CA LEU A 293 -20.44 -7.24 -36.44
C LEU A 293 -19.85 -6.59 -37.69
N LYS A 294 -18.54 -6.67 -37.84
CA LYS A 294 -17.81 -6.15 -38.99
C LYS A 294 -16.71 -7.12 -39.39
N GLN A 295 -16.63 -7.42 -40.65
CA GLN A 295 -15.53 -8.15 -41.24
C GLN A 295 -14.50 -7.13 -41.78
N SER A 296 -13.30 -7.09 -41.22
CA SER A 296 -12.24 -6.16 -41.69
C SER A 296 -11.47 -6.72 -42.89
N ASN A 297 -11.30 -8.01 -42.95
CA ASN A 297 -10.78 -8.80 -44.07
C ASN A 297 -11.27 -10.23 -43.94
N VAL A 298 -10.89 -11.12 -44.85
CA VAL A 298 -11.38 -12.52 -44.92
C VAL A 298 -11.15 -13.24 -43.58
N ASP A 299 -10.05 -12.96 -42.88
CA ASP A 299 -9.65 -13.65 -41.65
C ASP A 299 -9.92 -12.88 -40.36
N THR A 300 -10.47 -11.66 -40.44
CA THR A 300 -10.64 -10.80 -39.29
C THR A 300 -12.06 -10.28 -39.10
N TRP A 301 -12.64 -10.64 -37.96
CA TRP A 301 -13.96 -10.25 -37.52
C TRP A 301 -13.90 -9.38 -36.27
N ASN A 302 -14.75 -8.35 -36.22
CA ASN A 302 -14.94 -7.51 -35.08
C ASN A 302 -16.41 -7.58 -34.67
N LEU A 303 -16.63 -7.90 -33.39
CA LEU A 303 -17.95 -7.94 -32.76
C LEU A 303 -17.97 -6.87 -31.66
N TRP A 304 -19.03 -6.08 -31.58
CA TRP A 304 -19.32 -5.16 -30.49
C TRP A 304 -20.68 -5.44 -29.90
N LEU A 305 -20.73 -5.69 -28.62
CA LEU A 305 -21.93 -5.68 -27.80
C LEU A 305 -22.06 -4.28 -27.19
N THR A 306 -22.96 -3.46 -27.67
CA THR A 306 -23.20 -2.10 -27.17
C THR A 306 -24.09 -2.08 -25.94
N ASP A 307 -25.11 -2.95 -25.94
CA ASP A 307 -26.00 -3.14 -24.80
C ASP A 307 -26.49 -4.60 -24.77
N GLY A 308 -26.34 -5.26 -23.64
CA GLY A 308 -26.81 -6.64 -23.43
C GLY A 308 -27.40 -6.74 -22.03
N ASN A 309 -28.68 -7.10 -21.95
CA ASN A 309 -29.40 -7.26 -20.70
C ASN A 309 -30.00 -8.65 -20.63
N PHE A 310 -29.87 -9.30 -19.49
CA PHE A 310 -30.47 -10.59 -19.23
C PHE A 310 -30.67 -10.84 -17.74
N ALA A 311 -31.48 -11.81 -17.40
CA ALA A 311 -31.58 -12.31 -16.04
C ALA A 311 -30.97 -13.71 -15.97
N PHE A 312 -30.07 -13.93 -15.03
CA PHE A 312 -29.39 -15.19 -14.79
C PHE A 312 -29.31 -15.45 -13.28
N ASN A 313 -29.75 -16.61 -12.84
CA ASN A 313 -29.82 -17.00 -11.42
C ASN A 313 -30.57 -15.96 -10.57
N ASP A 314 -31.73 -15.51 -11.07
CA ASP A 314 -32.60 -14.47 -10.48
C ASP A 314 -31.98 -13.08 -10.30
N LYS A 315 -30.76 -12.86 -10.79
CA LYS A 315 -30.08 -11.56 -10.87
C LYS A 315 -30.22 -10.97 -12.26
N LYS A 316 -30.35 -9.65 -12.36
CA LYS A 316 -30.33 -8.90 -13.60
C LYS A 316 -28.92 -8.51 -13.96
N TRP A 317 -28.52 -8.76 -15.17
CA TRP A 317 -27.21 -8.48 -15.73
C TRP A 317 -27.32 -7.45 -16.85
N SER A 318 -26.36 -6.54 -16.87
CA SER A 318 -26.22 -5.58 -17.95
C SER A 318 -24.75 -5.53 -18.37
N LEU A 319 -24.51 -5.90 -19.63
CA LEU A 319 -23.18 -5.87 -20.26
C LEU A 319 -23.17 -4.72 -21.27
N LYS A 320 -22.20 -3.86 -21.22
CA LYS A 320 -22.11 -2.68 -22.10
C LYS A 320 -20.72 -2.52 -22.67
N ASP A 321 -20.67 -2.08 -23.92
CA ASP A 321 -19.43 -1.70 -24.59
C ASP A 321 -18.34 -2.79 -24.54
N ILE A 322 -18.72 -4.02 -24.95
CA ILE A 322 -17.80 -5.16 -25.09
C ILE A 322 -17.44 -5.31 -26.56
N GLY A 323 -16.15 -5.24 -26.87
CA GLY A 323 -15.59 -5.50 -28.18
C GLY A 323 -14.85 -6.84 -28.23
N LEU A 324 -14.98 -7.57 -29.32
CA LEU A 324 -14.24 -8.78 -29.59
C LEU A 324 -13.71 -8.76 -31.02
N LYS A 325 -12.42 -8.86 -31.19
CA LYS A 325 -11.74 -9.01 -32.47
C LYS A 325 -11.19 -10.42 -32.58
N LEU A 326 -11.64 -11.15 -33.57
CA LEU A 326 -11.19 -12.49 -33.91
C LEU A 326 -10.33 -12.41 -35.17
N SER A 327 -9.14 -12.95 -35.13
CA SER A 327 -8.24 -12.98 -36.26
C SER A 327 -7.69 -14.39 -36.45
N LYS A 328 -7.81 -14.95 -37.62
CA LYS A 328 -7.14 -16.18 -38.01
C LYS A 328 -5.74 -15.82 -38.47
N THR A 329 -4.73 -16.53 -37.99
CA THR A 329 -3.32 -16.34 -38.34
C THR A 329 -2.79 -17.60 -39.00
N GLU A 330 -1.67 -17.54 -39.71
CA GLU A 330 -1.05 -18.72 -40.35
C GLU A 330 -0.73 -19.86 -39.36
N LYS A 331 -0.58 -19.53 -38.06
CA LYS A 331 -0.18 -20.47 -36.98
C LYS A 331 -1.29 -20.74 -35.97
N GLY A 332 -2.48 -20.15 -36.10
CA GLY A 332 -3.55 -20.35 -35.13
C GLY A 332 -4.60 -19.26 -35.15
N SER A 333 -5.09 -18.89 -33.96
CA SER A 333 -6.10 -17.84 -33.82
C SER A 333 -5.72 -16.85 -32.71
N ARG A 334 -6.08 -15.59 -32.91
CA ARG A 334 -5.91 -14.51 -31.97
C ARG A 334 -7.26 -13.87 -31.66
N TRP A 335 -7.57 -13.78 -30.39
CA TRP A 335 -8.78 -13.15 -29.88
C TRP A 335 -8.36 -11.92 -29.08
N HIS A 336 -8.94 -10.79 -29.40
CA HIS A 336 -8.71 -9.55 -28.67
C HIS A 336 -10.05 -9.04 -28.18
N SER A 337 -10.27 -9.09 -26.88
CA SER A 337 -11.46 -8.60 -26.23
C SER A 337 -11.19 -7.24 -25.57
N PHE A 338 -12.13 -6.35 -25.73
CA PHE A 338 -12.18 -5.06 -25.04
C PHE A 338 -13.48 -4.99 -24.24
N ILE A 339 -13.35 -4.63 -22.95
CA ILE A 339 -14.49 -4.45 -22.05
C ILE A 339 -14.33 -3.08 -21.43
N LYS A 340 -15.28 -2.19 -21.68
CA LYS A 340 -15.21 -0.80 -21.21
C LYS A 340 -15.29 -0.71 -19.69
N SER A 341 -16.17 -1.46 -19.07
CA SER A 341 -16.33 -1.52 -17.62
C SER A 341 -16.92 -2.87 -17.21
N ALA A 342 -16.36 -3.48 -16.20
CA ALA A 342 -16.81 -4.74 -15.63
C ALA A 342 -16.67 -4.69 -14.10
N ASP A 343 -17.75 -4.99 -13.41
CA ASP A 343 -17.70 -5.25 -11.98
C ASP A 343 -17.07 -6.63 -11.72
N ILE A 344 -16.09 -6.69 -10.83
CA ILE A 344 -15.30 -7.92 -10.63
C ILE A 344 -16.18 -9.04 -10.05
N GLU A 345 -16.95 -8.77 -9.01
CA GLU A 345 -17.77 -9.78 -8.32
C GLU A 345 -18.85 -10.32 -9.25
N TYR A 346 -19.53 -9.43 -10.00
CA TYR A 346 -20.53 -9.84 -10.97
C TYR A 346 -19.91 -10.63 -12.12
N SER A 347 -18.81 -10.16 -12.70
CA SER A 347 -18.13 -10.83 -13.80
C SER A 347 -17.66 -12.23 -13.42
N TYR A 348 -17.08 -12.36 -12.22
CA TYR A 348 -16.63 -13.64 -11.68
C TYR A 348 -17.81 -14.62 -11.54
N SER A 349 -18.91 -14.20 -10.90
CA SER A 349 -20.08 -15.08 -10.70
C SER A 349 -20.73 -15.52 -12.01
N LEU A 350 -20.61 -14.72 -13.08
CA LEU A 350 -21.05 -15.10 -14.42
C LEU A 350 -20.12 -16.16 -15.03
N ILE A 351 -18.81 -15.92 -15.03
CA ILE A 351 -17.82 -16.82 -15.63
C ILE A 351 -17.75 -18.16 -14.89
N ASP A 352 -17.84 -18.13 -13.56
CA ASP A 352 -17.88 -19.32 -12.71
C ASP A 352 -19.10 -20.19 -13.04
N SER A 353 -20.27 -19.57 -13.16
CA SER A 353 -21.51 -20.25 -13.55
C SER A 353 -21.44 -20.84 -14.97
N LEU A 354 -20.56 -20.31 -15.82
CA LEU A 354 -20.30 -20.85 -17.17
C LEU A 354 -19.26 -22.00 -17.14
N GLY A 355 -18.76 -22.38 -15.95
CA GLY A 355 -17.80 -23.49 -15.79
C GLY A 355 -16.44 -23.22 -16.43
N GLY A 356 -16.11 -21.94 -16.70
CA GLY A 356 -14.89 -21.52 -17.39
C GLY A 356 -13.67 -21.30 -16.53
N ILE A 357 -13.78 -21.41 -15.19
CA ILE A 357 -12.70 -21.09 -14.25
C ILE A 357 -12.01 -22.37 -13.78
N PRO A 358 -10.69 -22.50 -13.94
CA PRO A 358 -9.94 -23.61 -13.34
C PRO A 358 -10.08 -23.60 -11.80
N SER A 359 -10.22 -24.76 -11.17
CA SER A 359 -10.48 -24.89 -9.73
C SER A 359 -9.43 -24.25 -8.81
N ASN A 360 -8.17 -24.16 -9.25
CA ASN A 360 -7.11 -23.46 -8.52
C ASN A 360 -7.28 -21.93 -8.56
N VAL A 361 -7.81 -21.38 -9.65
CA VAL A 361 -8.11 -19.94 -9.79
C VAL A 361 -9.37 -19.61 -9.01
N GLU A 362 -10.37 -20.47 -9.08
CA GLU A 362 -11.61 -20.37 -8.29
C GLU A 362 -11.34 -20.29 -6.79
N ALA A 363 -10.49 -21.17 -6.26
CA ALA A 363 -10.12 -21.15 -4.84
C ALA A 363 -9.47 -19.84 -4.44
N ILE A 364 -8.49 -19.33 -5.21
CA ILE A 364 -7.81 -18.06 -4.92
C ILE A 364 -8.81 -16.89 -4.98
N PHE A 365 -9.70 -16.88 -5.97
CA PHE A 365 -10.68 -15.81 -6.12
C PHE A 365 -11.71 -15.80 -4.97
N ASN A 366 -12.18 -16.98 -4.58
CA ASN A 366 -13.12 -17.12 -3.46
C ASN A 366 -12.48 -16.70 -2.13
N ASP A 367 -11.20 -17.03 -1.92
CA ASP A 367 -10.46 -16.66 -0.72
C ASP A 367 -10.20 -15.15 -0.66
N LEU A 368 -9.69 -14.56 -1.74
CA LEU A 368 -9.41 -13.12 -1.82
C LEU A 368 -10.69 -12.27 -1.90
N ALA A 369 -11.78 -12.85 -2.42
CA ALA A 369 -13.08 -12.20 -2.63
C ALA A 369 -12.95 -10.76 -3.17
N PRO A 370 -12.27 -10.55 -4.33
CA PRO A 370 -12.02 -9.22 -4.84
C PRO A 370 -13.33 -8.53 -5.25
N THR A 371 -13.43 -7.25 -4.91
CA THR A 371 -14.53 -6.35 -5.29
C THR A 371 -13.97 -5.12 -5.98
N GLY A 372 -14.83 -4.37 -6.68
CA GLY A 372 -14.44 -3.17 -7.42
C GLY A 372 -14.71 -3.30 -8.90
N GLN A 373 -14.15 -2.39 -9.69
CA GLN A 373 -14.39 -2.34 -11.13
C GLN A 373 -13.09 -2.43 -11.94
N LEU A 374 -13.18 -3.11 -13.07
CA LEU A 374 -12.17 -3.12 -14.12
C LEU A 374 -12.68 -2.27 -15.27
N ASN A 375 -11.95 -1.22 -15.62
CA ASN A 375 -12.28 -0.38 -16.76
C ASN A 375 -11.24 -0.54 -17.88
N ASN A 376 -11.67 -0.28 -19.12
CA ASN A 376 -10.81 -0.35 -20.31
C ASN A 376 -10.03 -1.67 -20.42
N LEU A 377 -10.66 -2.77 -19.98
CA LEU A 377 -10.02 -4.07 -19.93
C LEU A 377 -9.77 -4.58 -21.35
N ASN A 378 -8.52 -4.80 -21.69
CA ASN A 378 -8.06 -5.42 -22.93
C ASN A 378 -7.52 -6.80 -22.62
N VAL A 379 -8.06 -7.83 -23.24
CA VAL A 379 -7.60 -9.20 -23.12
C VAL A 379 -7.24 -9.74 -24.50
N ILE A 380 -6.00 -10.15 -24.67
CA ILE A 380 -5.54 -10.81 -25.89
C ILE A 380 -5.26 -12.27 -25.56
N PHE A 381 -5.90 -13.15 -26.27
CA PHE A 381 -5.70 -14.59 -26.18
C PHE A 381 -5.18 -15.10 -27.51
N GLU A 382 -4.07 -15.81 -27.49
CA GLU A 382 -3.47 -16.42 -28.67
C GLU A 382 -3.37 -17.94 -28.49
N ARG A 383 -3.82 -18.65 -29.50
CA ARG A 383 -3.72 -20.10 -29.59
C ARG A 383 -2.88 -20.45 -30.83
N THR A 384 -1.73 -21.05 -30.58
CA THR A 384 -0.81 -21.44 -31.65
C THR A 384 -0.78 -22.96 -31.77
N SER A 385 -1.03 -23.49 -32.95
CA SER A 385 -0.84 -24.89 -33.22
C SER A 385 0.59 -25.11 -33.76
N LEU A 386 1.40 -25.83 -33.05
CA LEU A 386 2.73 -26.23 -33.49
C LEU A 386 2.53 -27.48 -34.39
N ILE A 387 2.85 -27.35 -35.68
CA ILE A 387 2.91 -28.51 -36.59
C ILE A 387 4.28 -29.16 -36.37
N GLY A 388 4.27 -30.34 -35.76
CA GLY A 388 5.50 -31.12 -35.58
C GLY A 388 6.05 -31.58 -36.93
N ASN A 389 7.36 -31.85 -37.00
CA ASN A 389 8.08 -32.30 -38.19
C ASN A 389 7.51 -33.57 -38.83
N ASN A 390 6.53 -34.24 -38.21
CA ASN A 390 5.87 -35.47 -38.69
C ASN A 390 4.41 -35.26 -39.13
N GLY A 391 3.94 -34.00 -39.29
CA GLY A 391 2.57 -33.71 -39.72
C GLY A 391 1.49 -34.00 -38.66
N GLN A 392 1.82 -34.39 -37.45
CA GLN A 392 0.89 -34.54 -36.35
C GLN A 392 0.86 -33.21 -35.55
N SER A 393 -0.32 -32.70 -35.23
CA SER A 393 -0.51 -31.56 -34.40
C SER A 393 0.04 -31.85 -32.98
N GLN A 394 1.20 -31.27 -32.67
CA GLN A 394 1.75 -31.28 -31.33
C GLN A 394 1.24 -30.06 -30.58
N GLU A 395 1.10 -30.25 -29.30
CA GLU A 395 0.76 -29.36 -28.21
C GLU A 395 0.37 -27.92 -28.59
N GLN A 396 -0.86 -27.56 -28.28
CA GLN A 396 -1.36 -26.20 -28.46
C GLN A 396 -0.73 -25.32 -27.37
N ASP A 397 0.11 -24.39 -27.77
CA ASP A 397 0.57 -23.36 -26.84
C ASP A 397 -0.47 -22.23 -26.78
N THR A 398 -0.89 -21.92 -25.56
CA THR A 398 -1.85 -20.84 -25.30
C THR A 398 -1.18 -19.76 -24.49
N SER A 399 -1.24 -18.55 -25.00
CA SER A 399 -0.81 -17.35 -24.25
C SER A 399 -1.96 -16.37 -24.11
N PHE A 400 -1.95 -15.64 -23.00
CA PHE A 400 -2.84 -14.50 -22.83
C PHE A 400 -2.09 -13.30 -22.29
N THR A 401 -2.57 -12.12 -22.62
CA THR A 401 -2.18 -10.86 -22.00
C THR A 401 -3.43 -10.08 -21.65
N LEU A 402 -3.41 -9.41 -20.51
CA LEU A 402 -4.48 -8.50 -20.11
C LEU A 402 -3.88 -7.16 -19.69
N ALA A 403 -4.62 -6.10 -19.93
CA ALA A 403 -4.32 -4.76 -19.42
C ALA A 403 -5.63 -4.01 -19.18
N GLY A 404 -5.68 -3.21 -18.13
CA GLY A 404 -6.89 -2.46 -17.78
C GLY A 404 -6.67 -1.55 -16.57
N ASP A 405 -7.69 -0.76 -16.29
CA ASP A 405 -7.70 0.13 -15.14
C ASP A 405 -8.42 -0.55 -13.97
N LEU A 406 -7.82 -0.46 -12.81
CA LEU A 406 -8.35 -0.93 -11.53
C LEU A 406 -9.02 0.24 -10.83
N ILE A 407 -10.28 0.12 -10.43
CA ILE A 407 -11.03 1.18 -9.75
C ILE A 407 -11.57 0.64 -8.43
N GLU A 408 -11.13 1.24 -7.33
CA GLU A 408 -11.59 0.96 -5.97
C GLU A 408 -11.55 -0.54 -5.62
N ILE A 409 -10.47 -1.20 -6.00
CA ILE A 409 -10.29 -2.64 -5.76
C ILE A 409 -10.09 -2.89 -4.28
N SER A 410 -10.85 -3.85 -3.76
CA SER A 410 -10.71 -4.32 -2.39
C SER A 410 -10.65 -5.85 -2.37
N THR A 411 -9.82 -6.40 -1.47
CA THR A 411 -9.63 -7.85 -1.31
C THR A 411 -9.58 -8.20 0.18
N LYS A 412 -9.86 -9.45 0.52
CA LYS A 412 -9.63 -10.01 1.85
C LYS A 412 -8.20 -10.47 2.02
N ALA A 413 -7.72 -10.49 3.25
CA ALA A 413 -6.45 -11.11 3.59
C ALA A 413 -6.54 -12.64 3.49
N VAL A 414 -5.55 -13.26 2.86
CA VAL A 414 -5.47 -14.72 2.71
C VAL A 414 -4.04 -15.17 3.00
N ASN A 415 -3.86 -16.00 4.01
CA ASN A 415 -2.55 -16.45 4.46
C ASN A 415 -1.62 -15.25 4.74
N ASN A 416 -0.60 -15.05 3.90
CA ASN A 416 0.36 -13.94 4.01
C ASN A 416 0.11 -12.83 2.96
N ILE A 417 -0.97 -12.92 2.20
CA ILE A 417 -1.40 -11.87 1.27
C ILE A 417 -2.24 -10.86 2.06
N PRO A 418 -1.93 -9.57 2.05
CA PRO A 418 -2.68 -8.56 2.78
C PRO A 418 -4.08 -8.34 2.19
N ALA A 419 -5.00 -7.89 3.01
CA ALA A 419 -6.21 -7.28 2.51
C ALA A 419 -5.89 -5.90 1.94
N LEU A 420 -6.59 -5.57 0.87
CA LEU A 420 -6.51 -4.27 0.21
C LEU A 420 -7.88 -3.61 0.26
N THR A 421 -7.93 -2.31 0.46
CA THR A 421 -9.17 -1.54 0.39
C THR A 421 -8.96 -0.29 -0.44
N ASN A 422 -9.87 -0.06 -1.40
CA ASN A 422 -9.93 1.16 -2.22
C ASN A 422 -8.66 1.43 -3.05
N VAL A 423 -8.05 0.38 -3.61
CA VAL A 423 -6.86 0.52 -4.45
C VAL A 423 -7.26 0.76 -5.89
N SER A 424 -6.77 1.85 -6.47
CA SER A 424 -6.98 2.19 -7.88
C SER A 424 -5.65 2.28 -8.62
N GLY A 425 -5.65 1.95 -9.92
CA GLY A 425 -4.42 1.94 -10.69
C GLY A 425 -4.58 1.28 -12.06
N VAL A 426 -3.50 0.77 -12.61
CA VAL A 426 -3.48 0.04 -13.87
C VAL A 426 -2.82 -1.32 -13.69
N ILE A 427 -3.37 -2.32 -14.37
CA ILE A 427 -2.83 -3.68 -14.39
C ILE A 427 -2.40 -4.06 -15.80
N ALA A 428 -1.29 -4.75 -15.92
CA ALA A 428 -0.87 -5.47 -17.10
C ALA A 428 -0.32 -6.83 -16.69
N ALA A 429 -0.83 -7.91 -17.27
CA ALA A 429 -0.42 -9.26 -16.89
C ALA A 429 -0.45 -10.22 -18.07
N ASN A 430 0.31 -11.29 -17.96
CA ASN A 430 0.29 -12.45 -18.83
C ASN A 430 0.35 -13.75 -18.00
N LYS A 431 0.50 -14.89 -18.62
CA LYS A 431 0.51 -16.21 -17.98
C LYS A 431 1.55 -16.31 -16.84
N ASN A 432 2.70 -15.65 -16.98
CA ASN A 432 3.85 -15.86 -16.09
C ASN A 432 4.30 -14.61 -15.34
N SER A 433 3.80 -13.45 -15.70
CA SER A 433 4.20 -12.18 -15.09
C SER A 433 3.10 -11.16 -15.14
N GLY A 434 3.20 -10.17 -14.28
CA GLY A 434 2.32 -9.03 -14.35
C GLY A 434 2.84 -7.87 -13.54
N ARG A 435 2.13 -6.77 -13.67
CA ARG A 435 2.42 -5.49 -13.03
C ARG A 435 1.14 -4.80 -12.65
N VAL A 436 1.12 -4.26 -11.46
CA VAL A 436 0.13 -3.29 -11.01
C VAL A 436 0.86 -1.99 -10.67
N GLN A 437 0.44 -0.89 -11.28
CA GLN A 437 0.84 0.45 -10.86
C GLN A 437 -0.39 1.09 -10.22
N PHE A 438 -0.25 1.53 -8.99
CA PHE A 438 -1.33 2.18 -8.26
C PHE A 438 -0.96 3.61 -7.92
N GLU A 439 -1.97 4.48 -7.93
CA GLU A 439 -1.88 5.86 -7.48
C GLU A 439 -3.27 6.28 -6.99
N GLY A 440 -3.35 6.75 -5.75
CA GLY A 440 -4.65 7.11 -5.19
C GLY A 440 -4.57 7.64 -3.76
N SER A 441 -5.74 7.87 -3.19
CA SER A 441 -5.92 8.36 -1.82
C SER A 441 -6.97 7.54 -1.08
N GLY A 442 -6.86 7.50 0.25
CA GLY A 442 -7.81 6.77 1.10
C GLY A 442 -7.74 5.26 0.94
N MET A 443 -6.57 4.74 0.57
CA MET A 443 -6.31 3.31 0.47
C MET A 443 -6.01 2.73 1.86
N GLU A 444 -6.24 1.42 2.00
CA GLU A 444 -5.88 0.69 3.22
C GLU A 444 -5.25 -0.65 2.86
N ILE A 445 -4.16 -1.00 3.57
CA ILE A 445 -3.48 -2.29 3.46
C ILE A 445 -3.47 -2.94 4.84
N ASP A 446 -4.03 -4.14 4.97
CA ASP A 446 -4.11 -4.86 6.23
C ASP A 446 -3.33 -6.19 6.17
N PHE A 447 -2.35 -6.32 7.06
CA PHE A 447 -1.57 -7.53 7.30
C PHE A 447 -1.97 -8.13 8.66
N PRO A 448 -3.12 -8.76 8.81
CA PRO A 448 -3.67 -9.14 10.11
C PRO A 448 -2.78 -10.12 10.89
N ASN A 449 -1.92 -10.88 10.22
CA ASN A 449 -0.96 -11.79 10.85
C ASN A 449 0.33 -11.07 11.33
N LEU A 450 0.66 -9.89 10.80
CA LEU A 450 1.91 -9.19 11.06
C LEU A 450 1.72 -7.94 11.91
N TYR A 451 0.61 -7.20 11.75
CA TYR A 451 0.36 -5.93 12.42
C TYR A 451 -0.97 -5.93 13.17
N HIS A 452 -1.08 -5.09 14.18
CA HIS A 452 -2.30 -4.98 15.00
C HIS A 452 -3.40 -4.19 14.30
N ASN A 453 -3.03 -3.23 13.47
CA ASN A 453 -3.95 -2.33 12.79
C ASN A 453 -3.59 -2.25 11.30
N PRO A 454 -4.58 -2.03 10.44
CA PRO A 454 -4.32 -1.77 9.03
C PRO A 454 -3.58 -0.44 8.80
N PHE A 455 -2.78 -0.40 7.76
CA PHE A 455 -2.11 0.81 7.30
C PHE A 455 -3.08 1.67 6.48
N LYS A 456 -3.49 2.80 7.04
CA LYS A 456 -4.32 3.79 6.36
C LYS A 456 -3.44 4.70 5.54
N ILE A 457 -3.55 4.65 4.23
CA ILE A 457 -2.76 5.44 3.29
C ILE A 457 -3.58 6.68 2.90
N ILE A 458 -3.13 7.86 3.29
CA ILE A 458 -3.76 9.14 2.95
C ILE A 458 -3.65 9.36 1.46
N SER A 459 -2.45 9.27 0.93
CA SER A 459 -2.13 9.30 -0.49
C SER A 459 -0.93 8.39 -0.77
N GLY A 460 -0.88 7.80 -1.95
CA GLY A 460 0.24 6.93 -2.28
C GLY A 460 0.27 6.48 -3.72
N LYS A 461 1.46 6.10 -4.15
CA LYS A 461 1.72 5.48 -5.45
C LYS A 461 2.80 4.43 -5.33
N GLY A 462 2.81 3.53 -6.29
CA GLY A 462 3.81 2.47 -6.35
C GLY A 462 3.56 1.50 -7.48
N GLN A 463 4.47 0.55 -7.59
CA GLN A 463 4.40 -0.51 -8.56
C GLN A 463 4.69 -1.85 -7.89
N VAL A 464 3.90 -2.84 -8.21
CA VAL A 464 4.10 -4.24 -7.81
C VAL A 464 4.21 -5.07 -9.07
N ASP A 465 5.34 -5.72 -9.25
CA ASP A 465 5.62 -6.68 -10.32
C ASP A 465 5.61 -8.10 -9.76
N TRP A 466 5.15 -9.07 -10.52
CA TRP A 466 5.32 -10.49 -10.17
C TRP A 466 5.82 -11.29 -11.35
N LEU A 467 6.58 -12.32 -11.04
CA LEU A 467 7.12 -13.29 -11.99
C LEU A 467 6.95 -14.71 -11.46
N ILE A 468 6.37 -15.57 -12.27
CA ILE A 468 6.19 -16.98 -11.98
C ILE A 468 7.14 -17.79 -12.86
N ASP A 469 8.12 -18.42 -12.27
CA ASP A 469 9.11 -19.24 -12.99
C ASP A 469 9.35 -20.57 -12.30
N LYS A 470 10.44 -21.27 -12.67
CA LYS A 470 10.80 -22.57 -12.09
C LYS A 470 11.19 -22.48 -10.60
N ARG A 471 11.62 -21.32 -10.12
CA ARG A 471 12.01 -21.10 -8.72
C ARG A 471 10.78 -20.96 -7.83
N GLY A 472 9.71 -20.35 -8.34
CA GLY A 472 8.50 -20.06 -7.60
C GLY A 472 7.82 -18.79 -8.09
N VAL A 473 7.25 -18.04 -7.15
CA VAL A 473 6.64 -16.74 -7.40
C VAL A 473 7.51 -15.66 -6.77
N GLN A 474 8.05 -14.77 -7.59
CA GLN A 474 8.74 -13.57 -7.14
C GLN A 474 7.78 -12.39 -7.23
N VAL A 475 7.71 -11.58 -6.17
CA VAL A 475 6.91 -10.36 -6.09
C VAL A 475 7.82 -9.21 -5.70
N LEU A 476 7.86 -8.18 -6.55
CA LEU A 476 8.72 -7.01 -6.41
C LEU A 476 7.85 -5.77 -6.22
N GLY A 477 8.01 -5.07 -5.11
CA GLY A 477 7.43 -3.75 -4.91
C GLY A 477 8.49 -2.68 -5.17
N ASN A 478 8.21 -1.75 -6.07
CA ASN A 478 9.16 -0.71 -6.45
C ASN A 478 8.49 0.67 -6.44
N GLY A 479 9.29 1.69 -6.11
CA GLY A 479 8.84 3.08 -6.18
C GLY A 479 7.64 3.37 -5.28
N LEU A 480 7.52 2.65 -4.16
CA LEU A 480 6.52 2.95 -3.15
C LEU A 480 6.79 4.35 -2.60
N ASP A 481 5.77 5.20 -2.60
CA ASP A 481 5.78 6.54 -2.02
C ASP A 481 4.41 6.76 -1.39
N LEU A 482 4.36 6.62 -0.08
CA LEU A 482 3.12 6.53 0.70
C LEU A 482 3.12 7.63 1.77
N GLU A 483 1.99 8.28 1.93
CA GLU A 483 1.69 9.18 3.03
C GLU A 483 0.73 8.47 4.00
N LEU A 484 1.13 8.36 5.27
CA LEU A 484 0.31 7.74 6.31
C LEU A 484 0.04 8.76 7.43
N PRO A 485 -0.90 8.52 8.34
CA PRO A 485 -1.07 9.35 9.52
C PRO A 485 0.22 9.46 10.31
N LEU A 486 0.69 10.67 10.54
CA LEU A 486 1.95 10.99 11.24
C LEU A 486 3.25 10.65 10.47
N ILE A 487 3.15 10.21 9.23
CA ILE A 487 4.30 9.90 8.35
C ILE A 487 4.08 10.63 7.03
N SER A 488 4.80 11.71 6.82
CA SER A 488 4.63 12.56 5.63
C SER A 488 5.09 11.87 4.34
N SER A 489 6.08 11.00 4.42
CA SER A 489 6.59 10.26 3.27
C SER A 489 7.25 8.96 3.72
N LEU A 490 6.72 7.84 3.24
CA LEU A 490 7.31 6.51 3.37
C LEU A 490 7.63 5.98 1.98
N LYS A 491 8.91 5.84 1.66
CA LYS A 491 9.39 5.39 0.35
C LYS A 491 10.13 4.07 0.48
N GLY A 492 10.12 3.30 -0.62
CA GLY A 492 10.92 2.09 -0.65
C GLY A 492 10.46 1.04 -1.64
N GLY A 493 10.76 -0.20 -1.29
CA GLY A 493 10.41 -1.38 -2.07
C GLY A 493 10.67 -2.66 -1.31
N PHE A 494 10.25 -3.76 -1.91
CA PHE A 494 10.45 -5.10 -1.37
C PHE A 494 10.71 -6.11 -2.48
N ASP A 495 11.40 -7.20 -2.17
CA ASP A 495 11.54 -8.41 -2.98
C ASP A 495 11.12 -9.62 -2.14
N LEU A 496 10.13 -10.35 -2.63
CA LEU A 496 9.62 -11.56 -2.01
C LEU A 496 9.69 -12.71 -2.99
N LEU A 497 10.46 -13.75 -2.68
CA LEU A 497 10.48 -15.01 -3.42
C LEU A 497 9.79 -16.11 -2.60
N ILE A 498 8.65 -16.59 -3.10
CA ILE A 498 7.93 -17.75 -2.55
C ILE A 498 8.35 -18.97 -3.39
N PRO A 499 9.14 -19.90 -2.84
CA PRO A 499 9.65 -21.02 -3.62
C PRO A 499 8.54 -22.01 -3.93
N LYS A 500 8.66 -22.68 -5.06
CA LYS A 500 7.82 -23.83 -5.38
C LYS A 500 8.19 -25.02 -4.49
N ALA A 501 7.23 -25.78 -4.01
CA ALA A 501 7.39 -26.84 -3.03
C ALA A 501 8.54 -27.84 -3.34
N ASP A 502 8.78 -28.16 -4.62
CA ASP A 502 9.78 -29.13 -5.03
C ASP A 502 11.00 -28.53 -5.75
N SER A 503 11.17 -27.20 -5.66
CA SER A 503 12.22 -26.50 -6.41
C SER A 503 13.61 -26.61 -5.78
N GLY A 504 13.70 -26.96 -4.50
CA GLY A 504 14.95 -26.92 -3.73
C GLY A 504 15.50 -25.51 -3.50
N ASN A 505 14.74 -24.48 -3.86
CA ASN A 505 15.12 -23.09 -3.63
C ASN A 505 14.67 -22.61 -2.24
N THR A 506 15.44 -21.71 -1.66
CA THR A 506 15.10 -21.00 -0.44
C THR A 506 14.28 -19.77 -0.78
N GLY A 507 13.18 -19.55 -0.07
CA GLY A 507 12.45 -18.29 -0.16
C GLY A 507 13.25 -17.15 0.45
N ILE A 508 13.01 -15.94 -0.02
CA ILE A 508 13.61 -14.73 0.53
C ILE A 508 12.57 -13.65 0.72
N ILE A 509 12.80 -12.83 1.71
CA ILE A 509 12.11 -11.55 1.88
C ILE A 509 13.16 -10.47 2.09
N GLU A 510 13.11 -9.43 1.28
CA GLU A 510 13.91 -8.22 1.41
C GLU A 510 13.00 -7.02 1.44
N LEU A 511 13.21 -6.13 2.39
CA LEU A 511 12.43 -4.90 2.55
C LEU A 511 13.38 -3.73 2.77
N ASN A 512 13.23 -2.68 1.98
CA ASN A 512 14.00 -1.46 2.10
C ASN A 512 13.05 -0.26 2.12
N LEU A 513 12.99 0.43 3.25
CA LEU A 513 12.11 1.56 3.48
C LEU A 513 12.90 2.80 3.93
N SER A 514 12.43 3.96 3.55
CA SER A 514 12.93 5.24 4.04
C SER A 514 11.77 6.18 4.34
N THR A 515 11.96 7.03 5.34
CA THR A 515 10.97 8.03 5.72
C THR A 515 11.61 9.37 5.98
N THR A 516 10.83 10.43 5.85
CA THR A 516 11.20 11.80 6.24
C THR A 516 10.03 12.45 6.98
N ASP A 517 10.34 13.41 7.84
CA ASP A 517 9.34 14.24 8.53
C ASP A 517 8.24 13.40 9.20
N THR A 518 8.66 12.42 10.01
CA THR A 518 7.77 11.45 10.67
C THR A 518 7.64 11.76 12.16
N ASP A 519 6.41 11.91 12.65
CA ASP A 519 6.17 12.00 14.10
C ASP A 519 6.54 10.67 14.77
N ILE A 520 7.33 10.72 15.82
CA ILE A 520 7.74 9.52 16.57
C ILE A 520 6.54 8.73 17.08
N LYS A 521 5.41 9.36 17.34
CA LYS A 521 4.15 8.69 17.75
C LYS A 521 3.56 7.78 16.69
N ALA A 522 4.09 7.77 15.46
CA ALA A 522 3.71 6.81 14.44
C ALA A 522 4.21 5.38 14.72
N HIS A 523 5.25 5.21 15.56
CA HIS A 523 5.91 3.93 15.79
C HIS A 523 4.98 2.76 16.18
N PRO A 524 3.89 2.93 16.95
CA PRO A 524 3.04 1.79 17.30
C PRO A 524 2.35 1.13 16.09
N SER A 525 2.16 1.90 15.00
CA SER A 525 1.60 1.36 13.76
C SER A 525 2.63 0.60 12.92
N LEU A 526 3.93 0.83 13.17
CA LEU A 526 5.02 0.25 12.40
C LEU A 526 5.65 -0.99 13.05
N VAL A 527 5.41 -1.21 14.34
CA VAL A 527 5.97 -2.34 15.09
C VAL A 527 5.15 -3.62 14.80
N PRO A 528 5.76 -4.66 14.21
CA PRO A 528 5.06 -5.90 13.91
C PRO A 528 4.81 -6.75 15.17
N LYS A 529 3.79 -7.62 15.12
CA LYS A 529 3.39 -8.54 16.20
C LYS A 529 4.47 -9.54 16.62
N VAL A 530 5.48 -9.77 15.78
CA VAL A 530 6.61 -10.66 16.11
C VAL A 530 7.54 -10.06 17.16
N VAL A 531 7.48 -8.74 17.37
CA VAL A 531 8.20 -8.08 18.47
C VAL A 531 7.60 -8.53 19.80
N PRO A 532 8.42 -8.96 20.78
CA PRO A 532 7.92 -9.38 22.08
C PRO A 532 7.04 -8.31 22.73
N GLU A 533 5.90 -8.70 23.30
CA GLU A 533 4.90 -7.81 23.89
C GLU A 533 5.52 -6.82 24.89
N LYS A 534 6.42 -7.30 25.76
CA LYS A 534 7.13 -6.44 26.72
C LYS A 534 7.97 -5.34 26.08
N LEU A 535 8.58 -5.64 24.92
CA LEU A 535 9.36 -4.64 24.18
C LEU A 535 8.45 -3.65 23.49
N ASN A 536 7.36 -4.13 22.91
CA ASN A 536 6.35 -3.27 22.30
C ASN A 536 5.73 -2.31 23.32
N ASP A 537 5.30 -2.81 24.50
CA ASP A 537 4.74 -2.00 25.58
C ASP A 537 5.75 -0.96 26.07
N TRP A 538 7.03 -1.36 26.19
CA TRP A 538 8.08 -0.43 26.54
C TRP A 538 8.27 0.66 25.47
N LEU A 539 8.32 0.32 24.18
CA LEU A 539 8.44 1.29 23.08
C LEU A 539 7.30 2.31 23.11
N VAL A 540 6.05 1.83 23.27
CA VAL A 540 4.87 2.70 23.36
C VAL A 540 4.94 3.64 24.56
N GLY A 541 5.44 3.15 25.69
CA GLY A 541 5.63 3.96 26.91
C GLY A 541 6.85 4.88 26.85
N ALA A 542 7.90 4.48 26.15
CA ALA A 542 9.18 5.18 26.15
C ALA A 542 9.24 6.35 25.17
N LEU A 543 8.67 6.21 23.98
CA LEU A 543 8.74 7.20 22.91
C LEU A 543 7.52 8.12 22.95
N GLN A 544 7.64 9.26 23.62
CA GLN A 544 6.51 10.15 23.92
C GLN A 544 6.29 11.27 22.91
N GLY A 545 7.30 11.62 22.12
CA GLY A 545 7.17 12.68 21.12
C GLY A 545 8.49 13.02 20.45
N GLY A 546 8.41 13.94 19.49
CA GLY A 546 9.50 14.36 18.62
C GLY A 546 9.28 13.96 17.18
N GLU A 547 10.28 14.19 16.36
CA GLU A 547 10.25 14.02 14.92
C GLU A 547 11.45 13.20 14.46
N ILE A 548 11.25 12.33 13.49
CA ILE A 548 12.30 11.69 12.71
C ILE A 548 12.48 12.49 11.42
N ASP A 549 13.59 13.20 11.32
CA ASP A 549 13.99 13.98 10.15
C ASP A 549 14.24 13.07 8.93
N SER A 550 14.95 11.97 9.18
CA SER A 550 15.13 10.88 8.22
C SER A 550 15.24 9.54 8.91
N GLY A 551 14.64 8.52 8.29
CA GLY A 551 14.71 7.14 8.75
C GLY A 551 14.97 6.20 7.58
N GLN A 552 15.71 5.12 7.83
CA GLN A 552 15.96 4.04 6.88
C GLN A 552 15.80 2.71 7.61
N PHE A 553 15.10 1.78 6.98
CA PHE A 553 14.89 0.44 7.49
C PHE A 553 15.24 -0.57 6.41
N TYR A 554 16.09 -1.52 6.74
CA TYR A 554 16.45 -2.66 5.91
C TYR A 554 16.14 -3.94 6.67
N PHE A 555 15.50 -4.87 5.98
CA PHE A 555 15.22 -6.20 6.51
C PHE A 555 15.48 -7.23 5.42
N PHE A 556 16.19 -8.27 5.77
CA PHE A 556 16.41 -9.43 4.91
C PHE A 556 16.29 -10.71 5.72
N ASP A 557 15.50 -11.65 5.21
CA ASP A 557 15.42 -13.00 5.79
C ASP A 557 15.28 -14.05 4.69
N SER A 558 15.80 -15.23 4.95
CA SER A 558 15.63 -16.41 4.12
C SER A 558 14.53 -17.30 4.69
N ILE A 559 13.44 -17.47 3.92
CA ILE A 559 12.31 -18.32 4.30
C ILE A 559 12.72 -19.78 4.10
N SER A 560 13.50 -20.32 5.01
CA SER A 560 13.92 -21.73 5.01
C SER A 560 13.53 -22.40 6.33
N ASN A 561 13.43 -23.73 6.31
CA ASN A 561 13.23 -24.50 7.54
C ASN A 561 14.48 -24.56 8.44
N ASP A 562 15.63 -24.15 7.94
CA ASP A 562 16.86 -23.96 8.71
C ASP A 562 16.91 -22.49 9.14
N SER A 563 16.98 -22.27 10.45
CA SER A 563 17.02 -20.92 11.06
C SER A 563 18.24 -20.14 10.55
N SER A 564 18.04 -19.27 9.57
CA SER A 564 18.95 -18.16 9.32
C SER A 564 18.58 -17.02 10.27
N ASP A 565 19.58 -16.40 10.88
CA ASP A 565 19.33 -15.18 11.65
C ASP A 565 18.95 -14.06 10.67
N PRO A 566 17.78 -13.42 10.84
CA PRO A 566 17.36 -12.31 9.98
C PRO A 566 18.33 -11.13 10.13
N VAL A 567 18.63 -10.45 9.04
CA VAL A 567 19.34 -9.18 9.05
C VAL A 567 18.31 -8.08 9.19
N MET A 568 18.44 -7.27 10.24
CA MET A 568 17.58 -6.12 10.47
C MET A 568 18.46 -4.92 10.82
N GLU A 569 18.32 -3.85 10.06
CA GLU A 569 19.00 -2.58 10.28
C GLU A 569 17.99 -1.45 10.28
N LEU A 570 18.08 -0.56 11.28
CA LEU A 570 17.26 0.64 11.35
C LEU A 570 18.16 1.84 11.66
N TYR A 571 18.12 2.83 10.83
CA TYR A 571 18.75 4.12 11.03
C TYR A 571 17.67 5.19 11.21
N LEU A 572 17.82 6.04 12.24
CA LEU A 572 16.93 7.15 12.52
C LEU A 572 17.74 8.40 12.85
N ASP A 573 17.39 9.53 12.27
CA ASP A 573 17.85 10.85 12.66
C ASP A 573 16.70 11.58 13.38
N ALA A 574 16.82 11.74 14.68
CA ALA A 574 15.76 12.23 15.54
C ALA A 574 15.95 13.70 15.90
N LYS A 575 14.86 14.45 15.92
CA LYS A 575 14.77 15.84 16.34
C LYS A 575 13.78 16.00 17.49
N ASN A 576 14.19 16.74 18.52
CA ASN A 576 13.36 17.06 19.67
C ASN A 576 12.64 15.84 20.27
N ALA A 577 13.26 14.68 20.19
CA ALA A 577 12.66 13.46 20.70
C ALA A 577 12.56 13.48 22.24
N GLU A 578 11.51 12.84 22.75
CA GLU A 578 11.27 12.67 24.18
C GLU A 578 11.24 11.18 24.52
N LEU A 579 12.10 10.79 25.48
CA LEU A 579 12.31 9.40 25.89
C LEU A 579 12.08 9.22 27.38
N VAL A 580 11.13 8.36 27.75
CA VAL A 580 10.92 7.83 29.10
C VAL A 580 11.43 6.40 29.13
N TYR A 581 12.71 6.22 29.42
CA TYR A 581 13.35 4.91 29.30
C TYR A 581 13.09 3.97 30.48
N LEU A 582 12.80 4.52 31.67
CA LEU A 582 12.41 3.78 32.86
C LEU A 582 11.55 4.67 33.76
N ASP A 583 10.51 4.15 34.40
CA ASP A 583 9.60 4.89 35.28
C ASP A 583 10.28 5.53 36.51
N THR A 584 11.40 4.96 36.90
CA THR A 584 12.18 5.42 38.07
C THR A 584 13.26 6.43 37.72
N TRP A 585 13.41 6.79 36.47
CA TRP A 585 14.38 7.73 35.97
C TRP A 585 13.70 8.93 35.29
N PRO A 586 14.26 10.13 35.39
CA PRO A 586 13.72 11.30 34.70
C PRO A 586 13.70 11.11 33.18
N SER A 587 12.70 11.65 32.50
CA SER A 587 12.67 11.68 31.05
C SER A 587 13.83 12.48 30.47
N ILE A 588 14.22 12.10 29.28
CA ILE A 588 15.17 12.83 28.44
C ILE A 588 14.40 13.47 27.31
N GLY A 589 14.45 14.77 27.20
CA GLY A 589 13.76 15.54 26.15
C GLY A 589 14.73 16.29 25.25
N ASN A 590 14.20 16.92 24.21
CA ASN A 590 14.95 17.66 23.21
C ASN A 590 16.16 16.88 22.66
N ILE A 591 15.97 15.56 22.47
CA ILE A 591 17.01 14.67 21.94
C ILE A 591 17.16 14.95 20.45
N ASN A 592 18.38 15.33 20.05
CA ASN A 592 18.74 15.50 18.64
C ASN A 592 19.94 14.63 18.33
N GLY A 593 19.82 13.77 17.29
CA GLY A 593 20.90 12.88 16.88
C GLY A 593 20.41 11.58 16.27
N GLN A 594 21.32 10.64 16.16
CA GLN A 594 21.19 9.46 15.33
C GLN A 594 21.09 8.19 16.18
N VAL A 595 20.23 7.28 15.75
CA VAL A 595 20.08 5.94 16.31
C VAL A 595 20.26 4.93 15.18
N PHE A 596 21.07 3.92 15.40
CA PHE A 596 21.27 2.77 14.53
C PHE A 596 20.97 1.50 15.32
N VAL A 597 20.16 0.64 14.73
CA VAL A 597 19.80 -0.68 15.28
C VAL A 597 20.30 -1.73 14.31
N GLU A 598 21.03 -2.71 14.78
CA GLU A 598 21.51 -3.86 14.03
C GLU A 598 21.13 -5.14 14.79
N GLY A 599 20.17 -5.87 14.29
CA GLY A 599 19.59 -7.02 14.99
C GLY A 599 19.06 -6.63 16.37
N GLU A 600 19.69 -7.15 17.45
CA GLU A 600 19.35 -6.87 18.84
C GLU A 600 20.16 -5.70 19.44
N ASP A 601 21.13 -5.15 18.72
CA ASP A 601 22.03 -4.11 19.18
C ASP A 601 21.51 -2.72 18.80
N VAL A 602 21.67 -1.74 19.71
CA VAL A 602 21.29 -0.36 19.48
C VAL A 602 22.47 0.57 19.72
N PHE A 603 22.76 1.43 18.78
CA PHE A 603 23.77 2.47 18.86
C PHE A 603 23.11 3.84 18.73
N GLY A 604 23.36 4.71 19.71
CA GLY A 604 22.85 6.07 19.67
C GLY A 604 24.00 7.08 19.75
N LYS A 605 23.92 8.14 18.96
CA LYS A 605 24.82 9.28 19.02
C LYS A 605 23.99 10.56 18.99
N PHE A 606 23.92 11.24 20.13
CA PHE A 606 23.12 12.44 20.29
C PHE A 606 24.02 13.66 20.45
N GLU A 607 23.76 14.69 19.69
CA GLU A 607 24.47 15.97 19.75
C GLU A 607 24.03 16.79 20.97
N SER A 608 22.72 16.76 21.24
CA SER A 608 22.10 17.48 22.34
C SER A 608 20.87 16.73 22.88
N ALA A 609 20.69 16.88 24.20
CA ALA A 609 19.48 16.46 24.88
C ALA A 609 19.33 17.25 26.17
N THR A 610 18.21 17.12 26.87
CA THR A 610 18.00 17.77 28.20
C THR A 610 17.34 16.77 29.15
N THR A 611 17.71 16.91 30.45
CA THR A 611 17.00 16.18 31.53
C THR A 611 16.96 17.04 32.77
N LEU A 612 15.79 17.21 33.38
CA LEU A 612 15.56 18.08 34.53
C LEU A 612 16.21 19.49 34.43
N GLY A 613 16.20 20.06 33.19
CA GLY A 613 16.80 21.36 32.93
C GLY A 613 18.30 21.34 32.60
N GLY A 614 19.02 20.26 32.92
CA GLY A 614 20.43 20.09 32.57
C GLY A 614 20.61 19.71 31.10
N GLY A 615 21.57 20.32 30.42
CA GLY A 615 21.93 20.00 29.05
C GLY A 615 22.87 18.81 28.95
N LEU A 616 22.58 17.88 28.00
CA LEU A 616 23.42 16.75 27.64
C LEU A 616 24.01 16.99 26.26
N THR A 617 25.27 16.64 26.05
CA THR A 617 25.97 16.78 24.77
C THR A 617 26.93 15.63 24.56
N ASP A 618 27.30 15.38 23.29
CA ASP A 618 28.21 14.29 22.90
C ASP A 618 27.82 12.94 23.52
N THR A 619 26.50 12.66 23.55
CA THR A 619 25.99 11.44 24.18
C THR A 619 26.14 10.27 23.23
N GLN A 620 26.73 9.20 23.71
CA GLN A 620 26.83 7.91 23.00
C GLN A 620 26.14 6.83 23.85
N ILE A 621 25.34 6.03 23.20
CA ILE A 621 24.64 4.92 23.83
C ILE A 621 24.91 3.67 23.01
N VAL A 622 25.22 2.57 23.68
CA VAL A 622 25.31 1.23 23.09
C VAL A 622 24.51 0.29 23.97
N PHE A 623 23.41 -0.18 23.45
CA PHE A 623 22.72 -1.34 24.00
C PHE A 623 23.21 -2.58 23.26
N LYS A 624 23.69 -3.56 24.00
CA LYS A 624 24.12 -4.85 23.48
C LYS A 624 23.12 -5.90 23.91
N GLY A 625 22.48 -6.56 22.95
CA GLY A 625 21.54 -7.66 23.18
C GLY A 625 22.24 -8.99 23.47
N GLY A 626 21.50 -10.09 23.35
CA GLY A 626 22.04 -11.44 23.50
C GLY A 626 22.07 -11.97 24.96
N ASN A 627 22.98 -12.91 25.27
CA ASN A 627 22.99 -13.65 26.52
C ASN A 627 23.38 -12.80 27.76
N ASP A 628 24.22 -11.78 27.56
CA ASP A 628 24.68 -10.88 28.61
C ASP A 628 24.36 -9.43 28.23
N PRO A 629 23.07 -9.03 28.25
CA PRO A 629 22.67 -7.72 27.75
C PRO A 629 23.13 -6.60 28.67
N TYR A 630 23.63 -5.52 28.08
CA TYR A 630 24.03 -4.34 28.83
C TYR A 630 23.75 -3.05 28.05
N LEU A 631 23.54 -1.98 28.81
CA LEU A 631 23.48 -0.62 28.31
C LEU A 631 24.76 0.13 28.71
N TRP A 632 25.49 0.62 27.72
CA TRP A 632 26.62 1.53 27.91
C TRP A 632 26.23 2.95 27.50
N VAL A 633 26.48 3.91 28.37
CA VAL A 633 26.18 5.31 28.15
C VAL A 633 27.42 6.13 28.41
N ASN A 634 27.77 6.97 27.48
CA ASN A 634 28.83 7.99 27.66
C ASN A 634 28.27 9.36 27.27
N THR A 635 28.32 10.33 28.16
CA THR A 635 27.72 11.63 27.92
C THR A 635 28.47 12.75 28.67
N LYS A 636 28.35 13.96 28.16
CA LYS A 636 28.73 15.17 28.83
C LYS A 636 27.48 15.94 29.24
N ALA A 637 27.35 16.23 30.52
CA ALA A 637 26.27 17.04 31.04
C ALA A 637 26.78 18.42 31.46
N SER A 638 25.94 19.41 31.30
CA SER A 638 26.19 20.77 31.78
C SER A 638 24.91 21.32 32.40
N GLY A 639 25.08 22.00 33.51
CA GLY A 639 23.94 22.56 34.23
C GLY A 639 24.37 23.29 35.51
N SER A 640 23.38 23.62 36.32
CA SER A 640 23.62 24.14 37.69
C SER A 640 23.81 22.97 38.67
N GLY A 641 24.43 23.27 39.82
CA GLY A 641 24.53 22.29 40.92
C GLY A 641 23.17 21.81 41.43
N ALA A 642 22.15 22.66 41.40
CA ALA A 642 20.79 22.31 41.78
C ALA A 642 20.19 21.28 40.81
N GLU A 643 20.41 21.41 39.51
CA GLU A 643 19.97 20.43 38.49
C GLU A 643 20.67 19.08 38.68
N LEU A 644 21.98 19.08 39.00
CA LEU A 644 22.72 17.86 39.30
C LEU A 644 22.13 17.13 40.51
N PHE A 645 21.87 17.83 41.63
CA PHE A 645 21.26 17.23 42.81
C PHE A 645 19.81 16.82 42.59
N SER A 646 19.02 17.57 41.78
CA SER A 646 17.69 17.19 41.38
C SER A 646 17.70 15.88 40.61
N TYR A 647 18.64 15.71 39.69
CA TYR A 647 18.82 14.47 38.94
C TYR A 647 19.20 13.29 39.83
N LEU A 648 20.21 13.46 40.72
CA LEU A 648 20.61 12.43 41.68
C LEU A 648 19.45 11.98 42.56
N ASN A 649 18.68 12.94 43.12
CA ASN A 649 17.54 12.68 43.97
C ASN A 649 16.34 12.04 43.27
N ALA A 650 16.17 12.29 41.96
CA ALA A 650 15.10 11.73 41.15
C ALA A 650 15.43 10.35 40.54
N THR A 651 16.64 9.83 40.80
CA THR A 651 17.10 8.56 40.24
C THR A 651 17.34 7.51 41.36
N PRO A 652 17.40 6.21 41.04
CA PRO A 652 17.82 5.18 41.98
C PRO A 652 19.23 5.36 42.52
N LEU A 653 20.05 6.23 41.93
CA LEU A 653 21.39 6.60 42.44
C LEU A 653 21.31 7.23 43.81
N LYS A 654 20.20 7.85 44.20
CA LYS A 654 19.92 8.32 45.58
C LYS A 654 20.19 7.24 46.61
N GLY A 655 19.80 5.99 46.34
CA GLY A 655 20.04 4.86 47.26
C GLY A 655 21.51 4.44 47.33
N VAL A 656 22.29 4.64 46.27
CA VAL A 656 23.73 4.33 46.24
C VAL A 656 24.52 5.28 47.11
N VAL A 657 24.11 6.54 47.16
CA VAL A 657 24.76 7.59 48.03
C VAL A 657 24.10 7.70 49.41
N ASN A 658 23.20 6.79 49.76
CA ASN A 658 22.53 6.65 51.05
C ASN A 658 21.93 7.95 51.59
N ASN A 659 21.33 8.76 50.71
CA ASN A 659 20.68 10.04 51.02
C ASN A 659 21.61 11.12 51.65
N ILE A 660 22.94 10.98 51.56
CA ILE A 660 23.91 11.90 52.13
C ILE A 660 23.70 13.34 51.65
N PHE A 661 23.26 13.51 50.43
CA PHE A 661 23.11 14.82 49.77
C PHE A 661 21.75 15.48 49.98
N ASN A 662 20.83 14.90 50.82
CA ASN A 662 19.49 15.45 50.96
C ASN A 662 19.46 16.86 51.54
N ASP A 663 20.41 17.17 52.43
CA ASP A 663 20.51 18.44 53.12
C ASP A 663 21.65 19.34 52.58
N TRP A 664 22.14 19.00 51.37
CA TRP A 664 23.19 19.71 50.67
C TRP A 664 22.61 20.49 49.51
N ASP A 665 22.97 21.76 49.36
CA ASP A 665 22.65 22.61 48.25
C ASP A 665 23.90 23.01 47.48
N LEU A 666 23.96 22.62 46.20
CA LEU A 666 25.05 22.98 45.32
C LEU A 666 24.58 24.02 44.31
N THR A 667 25.24 25.16 44.29
CA THR A 667 25.02 26.22 43.30
C THR A 667 26.23 26.40 42.40
N GLY A 668 26.08 27.14 41.31
CA GLY A 668 27.13 27.35 40.33
C GLY A 668 27.07 26.43 39.12
N SER A 669 27.95 26.61 38.17
CA SER A 669 27.97 25.85 36.93
C SER A 669 28.77 24.56 37.04
N GLN A 670 28.21 23.48 36.53
CA GLN A 670 28.81 22.15 36.53
C GLN A 670 29.04 21.65 35.12
N LYS A 671 30.15 20.95 34.91
CA LYS A 671 30.37 20.11 33.72
C LYS A 671 30.66 18.69 34.15
N THR A 672 29.87 17.76 33.70
CA THR A 672 29.98 16.36 34.11
C THR A 672 30.28 15.50 32.88
N SER A 673 31.27 14.63 32.95
CA SER A 673 31.41 13.50 32.02
C SER A 673 30.96 12.25 32.75
N LEU A 674 30.08 11.51 32.13
CA LEU A 674 29.45 10.33 32.69
C LEU A 674 29.66 9.12 31.75
N GLY A 675 30.29 8.06 32.31
CA GLY A 675 30.36 6.75 31.67
C GLY A 675 29.63 5.72 32.51
N LEU A 676 28.65 5.06 31.97
CA LEU A 676 27.88 4.02 32.66
C LEU A 676 27.90 2.74 31.84
N LYS A 677 28.04 1.60 32.50
CA LYS A 677 27.74 0.29 31.92
C LYS A 677 26.76 -0.43 32.85
N ILE A 678 25.52 -0.57 32.43
CA ILE A 678 24.41 -1.07 33.23
C ILE A 678 24.04 -2.47 32.72
N PRO A 679 24.14 -3.51 33.52
CA PRO A 679 23.61 -4.83 33.17
C PRO A 679 22.12 -4.78 33.05
N MET A 680 21.57 -5.42 32.00
CA MET A 680 20.14 -5.41 31.74
C MET A 680 19.43 -6.70 32.19
N ASP A 681 20.19 -7.62 32.81
CA ASP A 681 19.71 -8.85 33.44
C ASP A 681 19.08 -8.64 34.83
N GLY A 682 19.15 -7.37 35.34
CA GLY A 682 18.66 -6.95 36.67
C GLY A 682 19.71 -7.07 37.79
N ASP A 683 20.87 -7.68 37.52
CA ASP A 683 21.96 -7.72 38.51
C ASP A 683 22.81 -6.46 38.52
N LEU A 684 22.34 -5.45 39.22
CA LEU A 684 23.07 -4.19 39.40
C LEU A 684 24.41 -4.32 40.14
N THR A 685 24.80 -5.52 40.60
CA THR A 685 26.13 -5.71 41.24
C THR A 685 27.26 -5.52 40.23
N LEU A 686 26.97 -5.70 38.95
CA LEU A 686 27.92 -5.53 37.85
C LEU A 686 27.88 -4.14 37.22
N LEU A 687 27.08 -3.22 37.78
CA LEU A 687 27.03 -1.83 37.34
C LEU A 687 28.43 -1.20 37.43
N LYS A 688 28.89 -0.61 36.34
CA LYS A 688 30.10 0.19 36.29
C LYS A 688 29.76 1.66 36.03
N ALA A 689 30.23 2.54 36.86
CA ALA A 689 30.07 3.98 36.65
C ALA A 689 31.44 4.69 36.79
N ASP A 690 31.67 5.64 35.92
CA ASP A 690 32.79 6.60 35.98
C ASP A 690 32.20 7.99 35.71
N VAL A 691 32.19 8.81 36.75
CA VAL A 691 31.60 10.15 36.70
C VAL A 691 32.67 11.14 37.07
N ARG A 692 32.91 12.13 36.22
CA ARG A 692 33.82 13.23 36.50
C ARG A 692 33.06 14.55 36.47
N ILE A 693 33.01 15.24 37.56
CA ILE A 693 32.34 16.51 37.75
C ILE A 693 33.40 17.60 37.88
N SER A 694 33.37 18.55 36.95
CA SER A 694 34.20 19.77 37.05
C SER A 694 33.34 20.91 37.55
N VAL A 695 33.72 21.48 38.66
CA VAL A 695 33.04 22.61 39.31
C VAL A 695 33.84 23.88 39.12
N LYS A 696 33.18 25.00 38.88
CA LYS A 696 33.80 26.31 38.72
C LYS A 696 32.98 27.38 39.41
N ASN A 697 33.63 28.09 40.33
CA ASN A 697 33.01 29.15 41.12
C ASN A 697 31.65 28.69 41.70
N SER A 698 31.64 27.48 42.25
CA SER A 698 30.43 26.85 42.82
C SER A 698 30.41 27.08 44.34
N SER A 699 29.20 27.03 44.94
CA SER A 699 29.03 27.05 46.37
C SER A 699 28.25 25.84 46.84
N LEU A 700 28.72 25.17 47.87
CA LEU A 700 28.12 24.03 48.52
C LEU A 700 27.68 24.40 49.93
N ALA A 701 26.37 24.45 50.19
CA ALA A 701 25.81 24.61 51.50
C ALA A 701 25.55 23.26 52.16
N LEU A 702 26.10 23.02 53.30
CA LEU A 702 25.89 21.84 54.15
C LEU A 702 24.91 22.27 55.25
N ASN A 703 23.60 22.18 54.92
CA ASN A 703 22.53 22.75 55.77
C ASN A 703 22.40 22.03 57.10
N ASP A 704 22.73 20.76 57.18
CA ASP A 704 22.76 19.95 58.41
C ASP A 704 23.71 20.44 59.45
N ILE A 705 24.85 21.00 59.02
CA ILE A 705 25.91 21.57 59.96
C ILE A 705 26.01 23.07 59.82
N GLY A 706 25.30 23.73 58.89
CA GLY A 706 25.27 25.16 58.72
C GLY A 706 26.59 25.76 58.21
N ILE A 707 27.35 25.05 57.39
CA ILE A 707 28.56 25.49 56.73
C ILE A 707 28.37 25.67 55.26
N SER A 708 28.85 26.72 54.68
CA SER A 708 28.97 26.91 53.24
C SER A 708 30.41 26.93 52.76
N VAL A 709 30.69 26.16 51.72
CA VAL A 709 31.99 26.24 51.03
C VAL A 709 31.74 26.98 49.71
N ASP A 710 32.35 28.14 49.57
CA ASP A 710 32.16 29.04 48.45
C ASP A 710 33.34 29.03 47.48
N LYS A 711 33.10 29.51 46.27
CA LYS A 711 34.12 29.63 45.19
C LYS A 711 34.89 28.33 44.96
N ILE A 712 34.15 27.21 44.94
CA ILE A 712 34.74 25.90 44.70
C ILE A 712 35.15 25.78 43.25
N ASP A 713 36.43 25.49 43.04
CA ASP A 713 37.03 25.16 41.74
C ASP A 713 37.77 23.83 41.84
N GLY A 714 37.59 22.97 40.80
CA GLY A 714 38.26 21.68 40.71
C GLY A 714 37.48 20.60 40.02
N ALA A 715 37.91 19.36 40.21
CA ALA A 715 37.24 18.19 39.66
C ALA A 715 37.10 17.08 40.71
N ILE A 716 35.92 16.50 40.75
CA ILE A 716 35.56 15.34 41.53
C ILE A 716 35.32 14.16 40.61
N ARG A 717 35.84 13.01 40.94
CA ARG A 717 35.58 11.77 40.20
C ARG A 717 34.92 10.73 41.09
N TYR A 718 33.91 10.10 40.64
CA TYR A 718 33.31 8.91 41.22
C TYR A 718 33.51 7.72 40.29
N SER A 719 33.92 6.61 40.85
CA SER A 719 33.96 5.32 40.10
C SER A 719 33.49 4.20 41.02
N THR A 720 32.75 3.27 40.47
CA THR A 720 32.33 2.05 41.19
C THR A 720 33.51 1.21 41.71
N SER A 721 34.71 1.40 41.16
CA SER A 721 35.92 0.69 41.58
C SER A 721 36.75 1.41 42.64
N THR A 722 36.73 2.75 42.64
CA THR A 722 37.61 3.56 43.49
C THR A 722 36.86 4.48 44.44
N GLY A 723 35.52 4.58 44.30
CA GLY A 723 34.71 5.55 45.04
C GLY A 723 34.92 7.00 44.63
N LEU A 724 34.64 7.90 45.50
CA LEU A 724 34.73 9.34 45.30
C LEU A 724 36.20 9.80 45.49
N THR A 725 36.76 10.47 44.52
CA THR A 725 38.13 10.95 44.53
C THR A 725 38.24 12.36 44.01
N SER A 726 39.18 13.14 44.61
CA SER A 726 39.59 14.42 44.05
C SER A 726 41.03 14.70 44.50
N ALA A 727 41.89 15.00 43.58
CA ALA A 727 43.28 15.32 43.91
C ALA A 727 43.38 16.69 44.59
N GLN A 728 42.61 17.64 44.09
CA GLN A 728 42.59 18.99 44.66
C GLN A 728 41.31 19.74 44.31
N LEU A 729 40.65 20.25 45.33
CA LEU A 729 39.58 21.26 45.20
C LEU A 729 40.06 22.51 45.89
N VAL A 730 39.76 23.67 45.39
CA VAL A 730 40.03 24.95 45.96
C VAL A 730 38.71 25.65 46.25
N GLY A 731 38.54 26.22 47.42
CA GLY A 731 37.34 26.94 47.79
C GLY A 731 37.61 27.94 48.88
N SER A 732 36.57 28.47 49.52
CA SER A 732 36.65 29.29 50.69
C SER A 732 35.58 28.94 51.72
N ILE A 733 35.90 28.92 52.98
CA ILE A 733 34.97 28.83 54.09
C ILE A 733 35.13 30.14 54.89
N TRP A 734 34.05 30.84 55.18
CA TRP A 734 34.03 32.15 55.86
C TRP A 734 34.97 33.15 55.22
N GLY A 735 35.14 33.12 53.88
CA GLY A 735 36.01 33.99 53.13
C GLY A 735 37.48 33.56 53.07
N GLU A 736 37.93 32.64 53.93
CA GLU A 736 39.32 32.13 53.98
C GLU A 736 39.52 31.01 52.96
N LYS A 737 40.61 31.03 52.21
CA LYS A 737 40.94 30.04 51.19
C LYS A 737 41.23 28.67 51.82
N ILE A 738 40.60 27.66 51.27
CA ILE A 738 40.85 26.26 51.61
C ILE A 738 41.23 25.44 50.35
N THR A 739 41.98 24.39 50.61
CA THR A 739 42.22 23.30 49.63
C THR A 739 41.66 21.99 50.18
N SER A 740 41.12 21.17 49.35
CA SER A 740 40.61 19.88 49.76
C SER A 740 41.05 18.78 48.80
N SER A 741 41.23 17.59 49.34
CA SER A 741 41.41 16.35 48.57
C SER A 741 40.43 15.27 49.06
N ILE A 742 40.06 14.36 48.21
CA ILE A 742 39.11 13.27 48.51
C ILE A 742 39.79 11.97 48.12
N THR A 743 39.80 11.02 49.02
CA THR A 743 40.20 9.64 48.79
C THR A 743 39.11 8.69 49.29
N SER A 744 38.88 7.60 48.62
CA SER A 744 37.86 6.66 49.02
C SER A 744 38.35 5.22 48.94
N GLN A 745 37.70 4.35 49.70
CA GLN A 745 37.86 2.92 49.66
C GLN A 745 36.50 2.27 49.48
N MET A 746 36.37 1.39 48.51
CA MET A 746 35.14 0.64 48.24
C MET A 746 35.11 -0.67 49.04
N TYR A 747 33.91 -1.00 49.57
CA TYR A 747 33.60 -2.24 50.30
C TYR A 747 32.34 -2.84 49.65
N GLY A 748 32.52 -3.53 48.50
CA GLY A 748 31.38 -3.92 47.63
C GLY A 748 30.71 -2.70 47.06
N ARG A 749 29.45 -2.47 47.39
CA ARG A 749 28.68 -1.27 46.99
C ARG A 749 28.85 -0.09 47.92
N ASN A 750 29.34 -0.34 49.11
CA ASN A 750 29.54 0.70 50.11
C ASN A 750 30.88 1.40 49.92
N MET A 751 30.93 2.66 50.33
CA MET A 751 32.09 3.53 50.17
C MET A 751 32.42 4.20 51.51
N SER A 752 33.68 4.22 51.87
CA SER A 752 34.21 5.05 52.91
C SER A 752 35.13 6.12 52.30
N SER A 753 34.80 7.38 52.46
CA SER A 753 35.52 8.53 51.89
C SER A 753 36.16 9.38 52.97
N ASP A 754 37.41 9.68 52.80
CA ASP A 754 38.20 10.63 53.62
C ASP A 754 38.37 11.92 52.81
N ILE A 755 37.73 12.99 53.28
CA ILE A 755 37.83 14.33 52.71
C ILE A 755 38.75 15.17 53.59
N GLN A 756 39.90 15.49 53.06
CA GLN A 756 40.90 16.29 53.72
C GLN A 756 40.73 17.74 53.28
N PHE A 757 40.69 18.63 54.25
CA PHE A 757 40.68 20.06 54.06
C PHE A 757 41.89 20.65 54.70
N GLU A 758 42.49 21.63 54.07
CA GLU A 758 43.59 22.44 54.66
C GLU A 758 43.37 23.92 54.33
N GLY A 759 43.41 24.78 55.35
CA GLY A 759 43.23 26.19 55.11
C GLY A 759 43.33 27.02 56.43
N MET A 760 43.14 28.29 56.23
CA MET A 760 43.18 29.22 57.37
C MET A 760 41.85 29.19 58.13
N LEU A 761 41.87 28.84 59.38
CA LEU A 761 40.74 28.90 60.28
C LEU A 761 40.72 30.23 61.04
N ASN A 762 39.67 31.00 60.90
CA ASN A 762 39.42 32.23 61.64
C ASN A 762 38.62 31.91 62.89
N THR A 763 39.19 32.25 64.09
CA THR A 763 38.56 31.96 65.35
C THR A 763 37.27 32.77 65.55
N GLY A 764 37.14 33.96 64.99
CA GLY A 764 35.91 34.76 65.06
C GLY A 764 34.74 34.07 64.36
N GLU A 765 34.93 33.58 63.12
CA GLU A 765 33.94 32.82 62.35
C GLU A 765 33.63 31.50 63.04
N LEU A 766 34.65 30.83 63.58
CA LEU A 766 34.44 29.58 64.34
C LEU A 766 33.51 29.76 65.55
N LYS A 767 33.64 30.87 66.24
CA LYS A 767 32.82 31.26 67.41
C LYS A 767 31.35 31.48 66.98
N GLU A 768 31.16 32.22 65.85
CA GLU A 768 29.83 32.49 65.29
C GLU A 768 29.16 31.23 64.85
N TRP A 769 29.91 30.29 64.34
CA TRP A 769 29.34 28.99 63.83
C TRP A 769 29.01 28.07 65.01
N LEU A 770 29.93 27.81 65.89
CA LEU A 770 29.71 26.85 67.00
C LEU A 770 28.87 27.45 68.15
N LYS A 771 28.79 28.76 68.25
CA LYS A 771 28.11 29.49 69.36
C LYS A 771 28.49 28.96 70.72
N LEU A 772 29.76 28.61 70.95
CA LEU A 772 30.30 28.09 72.18
C LEU A 772 31.07 29.20 72.92
N SER A 773 30.59 29.62 74.06
CA SER A 773 31.21 30.61 74.91
C SER A 773 32.63 30.24 75.37
N LEU A 774 32.93 28.95 75.43
CA LEU A 774 34.23 28.39 75.76
C LEU A 774 35.38 28.83 74.80
N LEU A 775 34.97 29.24 73.53
CA LEU A 775 35.93 29.68 72.53
C LEU A 775 36.29 31.16 72.65
N GLU A 776 35.71 31.92 73.57
CA GLU A 776 35.98 33.34 73.80
C GLU A 776 37.45 33.65 73.97
N PRO A 777 38.29 32.88 74.70
CA PRO A 777 39.70 33.13 74.87
C PRO A 777 40.54 33.00 73.62
N LEU A 778 39.99 32.46 72.54
CA LEU A 778 40.69 32.25 71.26
C LEU A 778 40.57 33.50 70.40
N SER A 779 41.68 33.96 69.81
CA SER A 779 41.66 35.01 68.80
C SER A 779 42.77 34.80 67.76
N GLY A 780 42.47 35.15 66.44
CA GLY A 780 43.47 35.05 65.40
C GLY A 780 43.07 34.01 64.33
N THR A 781 44.02 33.68 63.48
CA THR A 781 43.86 32.72 62.36
C THR A 781 45.03 31.75 62.36
N SER A 782 44.76 30.50 62.03
CA SER A 782 45.80 29.45 61.90
C SER A 782 45.51 28.48 60.80
N ASN A 783 46.59 28.00 60.20
CA ASN A 783 46.39 26.86 59.23
C ASN A 783 45.93 25.62 60.01
N THR A 784 44.84 25.06 59.52
CA THR A 784 44.17 23.92 60.12
C THR A 784 43.89 22.85 59.08
N GLN A 785 44.19 21.62 59.45
CA GLN A 785 43.81 20.43 58.64
C GLN A 785 42.58 19.82 59.26
N LEU A 786 41.63 19.51 58.42
CA LEU A 786 40.37 18.91 58.78
C LEU A 786 40.15 17.66 57.89
N ASN A 787 39.84 16.53 58.49
CA ASN A 787 39.48 15.29 57.78
C ASN A 787 38.06 14.94 58.11
N MET A 788 37.22 14.90 57.12
CA MET A 788 35.82 14.47 57.21
C MET A 788 35.70 13.06 56.70
N LEU A 789 35.16 12.15 57.50
CA LEU A 789 34.87 10.75 57.11
C LEU A 789 33.39 10.54 56.77
N ILE A 790 33.14 10.06 55.61
CA ILE A 790 31.82 9.68 55.14
C ILE A 790 31.83 8.17 54.91
N ASP A 791 30.95 7.44 55.58
CA ASP A 791 30.81 5.98 55.38
C ASP A 791 29.39 5.60 55.06
N THR A 792 29.15 5.06 53.87
CA THR A 792 27.82 4.67 53.42
C THR A 792 27.27 3.44 54.13
N ARG A 793 28.11 2.73 54.91
CA ARG A 793 27.64 1.61 55.78
C ARG A 793 26.96 2.11 57.03
N GLU A 794 27.27 3.35 57.46
CA GLU A 794 26.84 3.96 58.72
C GLU A 794 26.03 5.24 58.48
N ALA A 795 25.04 5.26 57.69
CA ALA A 795 24.16 6.42 57.45
C ALA A 795 24.90 7.75 57.06
N GLY A 796 26.08 7.65 56.46
CA GLY A 796 26.72 8.81 55.85
C GLY A 796 27.88 9.42 56.61
N PHE A 797 27.73 10.68 57.07
CA PHE A 797 28.79 11.39 57.80
C PHE A 797 29.03 10.78 59.18
N THR A 798 30.24 10.21 59.42
CA THR A 798 30.53 9.43 60.60
C THR A 798 31.53 10.10 61.53
N GLY A 799 32.31 11.05 61.04
CA GLY A 799 33.28 11.71 61.92
C GLY A 799 34.10 12.83 61.29
N LEU A 800 34.64 13.62 62.14
CA LEU A 800 35.52 14.74 61.82
C LEU A 800 36.79 14.60 62.62
N LYS A 801 37.94 14.73 62.02
CA LYS A 801 39.23 14.89 62.70
C LYS A 801 39.85 16.21 62.27
N PHE A 802 40.43 16.93 63.23
CA PHE A 802 41.13 18.18 62.96
C PHE A 802 42.43 18.23 63.60
N SER A 803 43.35 18.97 62.98
CA SER A 803 44.66 19.30 63.62
C SER A 803 45.15 20.68 63.17
N SER A 804 45.74 21.37 64.04
CA SER A 804 46.34 22.68 63.82
C SER A 804 47.59 22.84 64.70
N LYS A 805 48.61 23.61 64.24
CA LYS A 805 49.72 24.04 65.06
C LYS A 805 49.39 25.31 65.82
N LEU A 806 48.24 25.86 65.74
CA LEU A 806 47.77 27.10 66.35
C LEU A 806 48.68 28.30 66.14
N LYS A 807 49.59 28.28 65.12
CA LYS A 807 50.42 29.46 64.80
C LYS A 807 49.55 30.57 64.22
N GLY A 808 49.55 31.75 64.81
CA GLY A 808 48.70 32.88 64.48
C GLY A 808 47.43 32.99 65.37
N ILE A 809 47.11 31.98 66.15
CA ILE A 809 46.07 32.05 67.16
C ILE A 809 46.68 32.34 68.53
N SER A 810 46.15 33.32 69.28
CA SER A 810 46.40 33.51 70.73
C SER A 810 45.29 32.85 71.53
N LEU A 811 45.67 32.28 72.66
CA LEU A 811 44.76 31.67 73.64
C LEU A 811 45.01 32.35 74.95
N ASP A 812 44.03 33.14 75.37
CA ASP A 812 44.10 33.89 76.61
C ASP A 812 43.55 33.06 77.80
N LEU A 813 44.38 32.15 78.27
CA LEU A 813 44.10 31.31 79.46
C LEU A 813 45.16 31.47 80.47
N PRO A 814 44.84 31.28 81.72
CA PRO A 814 45.83 31.48 82.85
C PRO A 814 46.99 30.49 82.78
N GLY A 815 48.15 30.95 83.18
CA GLY A 815 49.35 30.16 83.48
C GLY A 815 49.89 29.42 82.22
N GLU A 816 50.12 28.13 82.34
CA GLU A 816 50.73 27.29 81.27
C GLU A 816 49.82 27.03 80.10
N PHE A 817 48.57 27.41 80.19
CA PHE A 817 47.59 27.24 79.12
C PHE A 817 47.54 28.47 78.20
N ASN A 818 48.17 29.56 78.62
CA ASN A 818 48.32 30.75 77.76
C ASN A 818 49.16 30.47 76.50
N LYS A 819 48.81 31.08 75.43
CA LYS A 819 49.52 30.97 74.18
C LYS A 819 49.53 32.29 73.43
N THR A 820 50.67 32.77 73.05
CA THR A 820 50.81 33.93 72.13
C THR A 820 50.65 33.47 70.69
N ALA A 821 50.30 34.38 69.77
CA ALA A 821 50.06 34.10 68.38
C ALA A 821 51.28 33.51 67.65
N ASP A 822 52.53 33.87 68.07
CA ASP A 822 53.77 33.42 67.41
C ASP A 822 54.18 31.98 67.82
N GLN A 823 53.65 31.49 68.97
CA GLN A 823 53.99 30.16 69.47
C GLN A 823 53.31 29.09 68.63
N GLU A 824 53.98 27.97 68.39
CA GLU A 824 53.40 26.74 67.77
C GLU A 824 53.08 25.72 68.82
N LEU A 825 51.80 25.45 69.08
CA LEU A 825 51.31 24.38 69.96
C LEU A 825 50.30 23.56 69.22
N LYS A 826 50.39 22.23 69.28
CA LYS A 826 49.56 21.32 68.55
C LYS A 826 48.17 21.24 69.22
N LEU A 827 47.13 21.52 68.42
CA LEU A 827 45.76 21.16 68.72
C LEU A 827 45.34 20.06 67.80
N SER A 828 44.75 18.99 68.31
CA SER A 828 44.11 17.95 67.52
C SER A 828 42.85 17.48 68.24
N GLY A 829 41.87 17.05 67.40
CA GLY A 829 40.63 16.52 67.98
C GLY A 829 39.89 15.69 66.95
N SER A 830 38.90 15.04 67.49
CA SER A 830 37.95 14.26 66.69
C SER A 830 36.51 14.39 67.17
N VAL A 831 35.55 14.42 66.29
CA VAL A 831 34.14 14.41 66.58
C VAL A 831 33.57 13.17 65.86
N GLN A 832 32.99 12.24 66.62
CA GLN A 832 32.23 11.09 66.08
C GLN A 832 30.74 11.41 66.21
N LEU A 833 29.97 11.15 65.20
CA LEU A 833 28.54 11.49 65.11
C LEU A 833 27.60 10.28 65.27
N SER A 834 28.12 9.06 65.19
CA SER A 834 27.39 7.83 65.48
C SER A 834 27.04 7.67 66.97
N ASN A 835 25.78 7.46 67.26
CA ASN A 835 25.28 7.26 68.65
C ASN A 835 25.40 8.46 69.64
N GLY A 836 25.39 9.69 69.14
CA GLY A 836 25.67 10.94 69.89
C GLY A 836 26.97 11.54 69.41
N GLN A 837 27.24 12.83 69.79
CA GLN A 837 28.50 13.48 69.40
C GLN A 837 29.53 13.15 70.41
N LEU A 838 30.51 12.31 70.12
CA LEU A 838 31.70 12.09 70.93
C LEU A 838 32.82 13.03 70.46
N ILE A 839 33.24 13.91 71.33
CA ILE A 839 34.29 14.89 71.06
C ILE A 839 35.52 14.53 71.85
N ASN A 840 36.66 14.33 71.21
CA ASN A 840 37.96 14.20 71.80
C ASN A 840 38.81 15.36 71.30
N LEU A 841 39.51 16.00 72.21
CA LEU A 841 40.41 17.10 71.88
C LEU A 841 41.72 16.99 72.73
N SER A 842 42.86 17.28 72.13
CA SER A 842 44.13 17.31 72.72
C SER A 842 44.83 18.61 72.34
N TYR A 843 45.16 19.42 73.33
CA TYR A 843 45.88 20.65 73.23
C TYR A 843 47.30 20.44 73.79
N ASP A 844 48.28 20.28 72.89
CA ASP A 844 49.72 20.15 73.12
C ASP A 844 50.06 19.16 74.26
N ASN A 845 49.28 18.10 74.47
CA ASN A 845 49.37 17.23 75.65
C ASN A 845 49.28 17.92 76.96
N ARG A 846 48.84 19.18 77.09
CA ARG A 846 48.55 19.95 78.23
C ARG A 846 47.15 19.80 78.78
N VAL A 847 46.19 19.72 77.79
CA VAL A 847 44.76 19.48 78.06
C VAL A 847 44.24 18.45 77.09
N ASN A 848 43.62 17.43 77.66
CA ASN A 848 42.90 16.44 76.91
C ASN A 848 41.41 16.47 77.31
N LEU A 849 40.53 16.41 76.35
CA LEU A 849 39.11 16.53 76.56
C LEU A 849 38.43 15.36 75.87
N ALA A 850 37.54 14.71 76.61
CA ALA A 850 36.55 13.75 76.04
C ALA A 850 35.16 14.18 76.46
N MET A 851 34.21 14.35 75.49
CA MET A 851 32.86 14.81 75.79
C MET A 851 31.87 13.98 74.95
N HIS A 852 30.73 13.68 75.56
CA HIS A 852 29.57 13.07 74.89
C HIS A 852 28.43 14.08 74.87
N LEU A 853 27.99 14.48 73.71
CA LEU A 853 26.85 15.36 73.50
C LEU A 853 25.72 14.58 72.91
N LYS A 854 24.50 14.82 73.33
CA LYS A 854 23.26 14.30 72.67
C LYS A 854 22.30 15.48 72.47
N GLN A 855 21.88 15.67 71.27
CA GLN A 855 21.01 16.79 70.87
C GLN A 855 21.61 18.14 71.32
N ARG A 856 22.91 18.34 71.09
CA ARG A 856 23.71 19.53 71.58
C ARG A 856 23.75 19.76 73.08
N LYS A 857 23.23 18.78 73.90
CA LYS A 857 23.34 18.83 75.36
C LYS A 857 24.47 17.92 75.79
N LEU A 858 25.32 18.44 76.74
CA LEU A 858 26.39 17.68 77.38
C LEU A 858 25.77 16.59 78.26
N LEU A 859 26.13 15.35 77.99
CA LEU A 859 25.77 14.23 78.80
C LEU A 859 26.83 13.92 79.84
N SER A 860 28.04 13.72 79.41
CA SER A 860 29.21 13.48 80.26
C SER A 860 30.46 13.95 79.54
N GLY A 861 31.49 14.25 80.32
CA GLY A 861 32.80 14.65 79.79
C GLY A 861 33.89 14.69 80.87
N GLN A 862 35.14 14.56 80.36
CA GLN A 862 36.30 14.75 81.20
C GLN A 862 37.23 15.77 80.56
N VAL A 863 37.77 16.66 81.34
CA VAL A 863 38.92 17.51 81.08
C VAL A 863 40.13 17.01 81.88
N PHE A 864 41.13 16.49 81.20
CA PHE A 864 42.32 15.99 81.83
C PHE A 864 43.46 17.00 81.66
N LEU A 865 44.05 17.51 82.73
CA LEU A 865 45.16 18.40 82.65
C LEU A 865 46.48 17.60 82.78
N GLY A 866 47.17 17.52 81.60
CA GLY A 866 48.36 16.69 81.48
C GLY A 866 48.40 15.84 80.23
N LYS A 867 49.36 14.92 80.18
CA LYS A 867 49.65 14.10 78.98
C LYS A 867 48.72 12.89 78.77
N THR A 868 47.94 12.53 79.77
CA THR A 868 47.03 11.36 79.70
C THR A 868 45.80 11.66 78.86
N GLU A 869 45.37 10.76 78.10
CA GLU A 869 44.13 10.90 77.28
C GLU A 869 42.93 10.95 78.23
N ALA A 870 42.00 11.86 78.01
CA ALA A 870 40.74 11.93 78.75
C ALA A 870 39.81 10.74 78.35
N TYR A 871 39.00 10.29 79.25
CA TYR A 871 37.99 9.25 79.09
C TYR A 871 36.59 9.79 79.37
N LEU A 872 35.58 9.11 78.81
CA LEU A 872 34.19 9.49 79.09
C LEU A 872 33.73 8.92 80.42
N PRO A 873 33.36 9.83 81.44
CA PRO A 873 32.77 9.33 82.63
C PRO A 873 31.47 8.62 82.48
N SER A 874 31.19 7.66 83.29
CA SER A 874 29.90 6.93 83.32
C SER A 874 28.77 7.78 83.91
N GLU A 875 29.08 8.82 84.61
CA GLU A 875 28.13 9.73 85.26
C GLU A 875 27.91 10.97 84.39
N SER A 876 26.73 11.57 84.46
CA SER A 876 26.45 12.84 83.79
C SER A 876 27.20 14.01 84.41
N GLY A 877 27.73 14.91 83.53
CA GLY A 877 28.50 16.10 84.06
C GLY A 877 29.94 16.13 83.56
N ILE A 878 30.72 17.12 83.92
CA ILE A 878 32.11 17.24 83.50
C ILE A 878 32.99 16.91 84.71
N VAL A 879 33.96 16.02 84.54
CA VAL A 879 35.01 15.72 85.51
C VAL A 879 36.30 16.43 85.05
N VAL A 880 36.85 17.21 85.90
CA VAL A 880 38.19 17.83 85.72
C VAL A 880 39.18 17.10 86.58
N SER A 881 40.23 16.56 85.94
CA SER A 881 41.32 15.84 86.70
C SER A 881 42.69 16.13 86.11
N GLY A 882 43.77 15.74 86.77
CA GLY A 882 45.11 15.90 86.28
C GLY A 882 45.94 16.74 87.22
N HIS A 883 47.05 17.32 86.72
CA HIS A 883 48.02 18.13 87.49
C HIS A 883 48.25 19.47 86.82
N MET A 884 48.33 20.51 87.59
CA MET A 884 48.61 21.84 87.16
C MET A 884 49.77 22.39 88.04
N ALA A 885 50.83 23.00 87.39
CA ALA A 885 51.99 23.45 88.07
C ALA A 885 51.71 24.64 89.02
N SER A 886 50.73 25.47 88.72
CA SER A 886 50.27 26.57 89.51
C SER A 886 48.83 26.93 89.23
N PHE A 887 48.03 27.23 90.17
CA PHE A 887 46.65 27.67 90.07
C PHE A 887 46.44 29.07 90.65
N ASN A 888 46.09 29.99 89.73
CA ASN A 888 45.81 31.39 90.12
C ASN A 888 44.30 31.63 90.05
N LEU A 889 43.60 31.52 91.17
CA LEU A 889 42.16 31.64 91.23
C LEU A 889 41.62 32.91 90.57
N ASN A 890 42.21 34.00 90.74
CA ASN A 890 41.70 35.25 90.17
C ASN A 890 41.79 35.30 88.67
N GLN A 891 42.82 34.79 88.04
CA GLN A 891 42.96 34.73 86.57
C GLN A 891 41.90 33.75 85.97
N TRP A 892 41.65 32.65 86.67
CA TRP A 892 40.62 31.72 86.20
C TRP A 892 39.21 32.30 86.37
N LEU A 893 38.98 33.10 87.44
CA LEU A 893 37.72 33.81 87.61
C LEU A 893 37.54 34.89 86.53
N ASP A 894 38.59 35.57 86.18
CA ASP A 894 38.55 36.57 85.06
C ASP A 894 38.23 35.88 83.72
N THR A 895 38.88 34.79 83.48
CA THR A 895 38.59 33.98 82.27
C THR A 895 37.18 33.47 82.35
N TRP A 896 36.69 32.94 83.40
CA TRP A 896 35.30 32.50 83.58
C TRP A 896 34.33 33.67 83.42
N ASN A 897 34.58 34.81 83.91
CA ASN A 897 33.76 36.00 83.69
C ASN A 897 33.73 36.42 82.22
N MET A 898 34.83 36.27 81.48
CA MET A 898 34.91 36.50 80.06
C MET A 898 34.02 35.51 79.34
N ILE A 899 34.07 34.23 79.67
CA ILE A 899 33.27 33.16 79.01
C ILE A 899 31.76 33.39 79.31
N GLN A 900 31.42 33.77 80.56
CA GLN A 900 30.05 34.04 80.97
C GLN A 900 29.48 35.32 80.35
N LYS A 901 30.23 36.29 80.03
CA LYS A 901 29.81 37.51 79.33
C LYS A 901 29.69 37.33 77.77
N SER A 902 30.08 36.21 77.32
CA SER A 902 29.97 35.93 75.91
C SER A 902 28.48 36.00 75.41
N LYS A 903 28.27 36.52 74.19
CA LYS A 903 26.97 36.58 73.56
C LYS A 903 26.37 35.18 73.22
N TYR A 904 27.22 34.16 73.40
CA TYR A 904 26.81 32.76 73.11
C TYR A 904 26.44 31.98 74.39
N THR A 905 26.42 32.62 75.59
CA THR A 905 26.06 31.95 76.80
C THR A 905 24.56 31.79 76.90
N GLU A 906 24.06 30.55 76.74
CA GLU A 906 22.70 30.19 77.21
C GLU A 906 22.79 29.99 78.74
N PRO A 907 21.77 30.41 79.52
CA PRO A 907 21.81 30.26 80.99
C PRO A 907 21.50 28.81 81.35
N GLU A 908 22.40 27.87 81.18
CA GLU A 908 22.32 26.55 81.80
C GLU A 908 23.25 26.50 83.05
N LYS A 909 22.66 26.20 84.22
CA LYS A 909 23.35 25.99 85.48
C LYS A 909 24.42 24.93 85.34
N ILE A 910 25.65 25.30 85.33
CA ILE A 910 26.80 24.41 85.64
C ILE A 910 26.72 24.09 87.12
N ILE A 911 26.38 22.89 87.51
CA ILE A 911 26.44 22.37 88.84
C ILE A 911 27.88 21.92 89.01
N ILE A 912 28.70 22.77 89.69
CA ILE A 912 30.03 22.39 90.24
C ILE A 912 29.80 21.50 91.41
N ASN A 913 30.03 20.22 91.26
CA ASN A 913 29.93 19.30 92.42
C ASN A 913 31.26 19.41 93.21
N ASN A 914 31.28 20.14 94.30
CA ASN A 914 32.42 20.42 95.12
C ASN A 914 32.93 19.22 95.92
N ASP A 915 32.30 18.05 95.81
CA ASP A 915 32.63 16.89 96.73
C ASP A 915 33.83 16.04 96.27
N LYS A 916 34.54 16.40 95.24
CA LYS A 916 35.72 15.65 94.74
C LYS A 916 36.94 16.59 94.45
N ILE A 917 37.19 17.62 95.19
CA ILE A 917 38.47 18.25 95.24
C ILE A 917 39.20 17.62 96.49
N ALA A 918 39.83 16.47 96.21
CA ALA A 918 40.74 15.88 97.20
C ALA A 918 42.17 15.94 96.61
N ASP A 919 42.98 16.69 97.20
CA ASP A 919 44.45 16.82 97.23
C ASP A 919 45.21 16.80 95.96
#